data_7412fbac9b0e7e10c7f07fb71e7fea80
#
_entry.id   7412fbac9b0e7e10c7f07fb71e7fea80
#
_cell.length_a   1.000
_cell.length_b   1.000
_cell.length_c   1.000
_cell.angle_alpha   90.00
_cell.angle_beta   90.00
_cell.angle_gamma   90.00
#
_symmetry.space_group_name_H-M   'P 1'
#
loop_
_entity.id
_entity.type
_entity.pdbx_description
1 polymer ?
#
loop_
_entity_poly.entity_id
_entity_poly.type
_entity_poly.pdbx_seq_one_letter_code
_entity_poly.pdbx_strand_id
1 'polypeptide(L)'
;MEIKLTDEEILDAIEKDLDRAEEIQDELASDRETYARAFRGDAYGNERDGWSKSIARIIWVNHQSNLCSLLDIFNSDFFMLKSDNYERSQKLQKLVRNQMFVKQDGYRHLYDFLYDCGLYHYGVLKAYKKDDFDIIYDKYDRLTLDELSMLVQQGNVQITKYTETTLEDGSTVLENVKVARKEVKYSGPVFESVDPGGFGYSPDCKRTDWGGIDGRLVYHQFKLSLNDIRKRERAGIYRKGTYDKCLEYTSEEDDKPSDQVAYETDIDGWSTDAADTTVERDESDLHKELTVRECYCKLDLDGDGLLEPSIVVKIEDDIVAQVEENPYKRPPFRIGGMLPMPHRVCGIAPPSILENDQKVMTNLLRFIQDQAAMSTYRNLITKDTRMQSLLQTRKPFDVIYGDPENIGEVPVQTADSFALKAYELLKGENEETTGSSRYNQGTDGASLNKTATGINLISRAAEKRLRMSARAIATSALTGLVKDFIFINQKWKSDQPMPILGSDVVVNPDDVDGNFDIEVDIGVSQAERQLLVQQYDYLAQFGTQAGIPMGLMTPLHLEKIQKRKYNLFNINIDDLMLSEQEFAQEMQKREQNKPKEDWKEFVQMDKLYPLLARTEQAQILSRLGIQPDPNAQVAGIPQARDILANQSKQQDAQLKAQEKVQDMMFKREEHAMDMQGKREELRNKAIGSKIDLVGKIVTMKGKNDSTGRNTERD
;
A
#
# COMPACT_ATOMS: atom_id res chain seq x y z
N MET A 1 24.97 3.24 -32.32
CA MET A 1 24.28 3.84 -33.47
C MET A 1 24.86 5.23 -33.70
N GLU A 2 25.17 5.63 -34.94
CA GLU A 2 25.72 6.95 -35.25
C GLU A 2 24.52 7.87 -35.53
N ILE A 3 24.31 8.86 -34.63
CA ILE A 3 23.20 9.81 -34.77
C ILE A 3 23.53 10.79 -35.88
N LYS A 4 22.69 10.85 -36.90
CA LYS A 4 22.89 11.74 -38.07
C LYS A 4 22.11 13.04 -37.99
N LEU A 5 21.07 13.10 -37.11
CA LEU A 5 20.26 14.29 -36.94
C LEU A 5 20.97 15.39 -36.14
N THR A 6 20.79 16.62 -36.54
CA THR A 6 21.23 17.80 -35.77
C THR A 6 20.29 18.09 -34.61
N ASP A 7 20.75 18.87 -33.62
CA ASP A 7 19.94 19.24 -32.47
C ASP A 7 18.66 20.01 -32.90
N GLU A 8 18.75 20.90 -33.88
CA GLU A 8 17.63 21.65 -34.44
C GLU A 8 16.60 20.72 -35.11
N GLU A 9 17.04 19.75 -35.92
CA GLU A 9 16.13 18.79 -36.56
C GLU A 9 15.42 17.90 -35.55
N ILE A 10 16.10 17.56 -34.45
CA ILE A 10 15.49 16.78 -33.36
C ILE A 10 14.41 17.60 -32.65
N LEU A 11 14.70 18.86 -32.31
CA LEU A 11 13.72 19.75 -31.65
C LEU A 11 12.50 19.98 -32.56
N ASP A 12 12.70 20.31 -33.82
CA ASP A 12 11.61 20.51 -34.79
C ASP A 12 10.73 19.27 -34.96
N ALA A 13 11.32 18.07 -34.84
CA ALA A 13 10.57 16.80 -34.96
C ALA A 13 9.68 16.52 -33.76
N ILE A 14 10.05 16.96 -32.55
CA ILE A 14 9.29 16.69 -31.34
C ILE A 14 8.38 17.84 -30.91
N GLU A 15 8.68 19.10 -31.35
CA GLU A 15 8.00 20.33 -30.90
C GLU A 15 6.47 20.25 -31.05
N LYS A 16 5.97 19.91 -32.22
CA LYS A 16 4.53 19.83 -32.50
C LYS A 16 3.78 18.81 -31.63
N ASP A 17 4.44 17.70 -31.29
CA ASP A 17 3.85 16.68 -30.46
C ASP A 17 3.99 17.06 -28.97
N LEU A 18 5.01 17.84 -28.63
CA LEU A 18 5.21 18.44 -27.30
C LEU A 18 4.13 19.48 -26.99
N ASP A 19 3.92 20.46 -27.88
CA ASP A 19 2.89 21.50 -27.74
C ASP A 19 1.50 20.88 -27.50
N ARG A 20 1.15 19.85 -28.29
CA ARG A 20 -0.14 19.15 -28.12
C ARG A 20 -0.23 18.37 -26.82
N ALA A 21 0.90 17.86 -26.32
CA ALA A 21 0.93 17.18 -25.05
C ALA A 21 0.79 18.18 -23.87
N GLU A 22 1.36 19.39 -24.03
CA GLU A 22 1.19 20.50 -23.08
C GLU A 22 -0.27 20.99 -23.04
N GLU A 23 -0.94 21.17 -24.19
CA GLU A 23 -2.36 21.52 -24.22
C GLU A 23 -3.22 20.54 -23.39
N ILE A 24 -2.97 19.22 -23.50
CA ILE A 24 -3.67 18.22 -22.68
C ILE A 24 -3.33 18.39 -21.19
N GLN A 25 -2.08 18.69 -20.87
CA GLN A 25 -1.67 18.88 -19.48
C GLN A 25 -2.29 20.12 -18.87
N ASP A 26 -2.44 21.20 -19.59
CA ASP A 26 -3.08 22.44 -19.14
C ASP A 26 -4.57 22.21 -18.81
N GLU A 27 -5.29 21.45 -19.66
CA GLU A 27 -6.67 21.06 -19.37
C GLU A 27 -6.75 20.24 -18.07
N LEU A 28 -5.85 19.26 -17.90
CA LEU A 28 -5.80 18.42 -16.72
C LEU A 28 -5.30 19.16 -15.46
N ALA A 29 -4.49 20.20 -15.63
CA ALA A 29 -3.98 21.03 -14.55
C ALA A 29 -5.11 21.78 -13.84
N SER A 30 -6.02 22.40 -14.59
CA SER A 30 -7.19 23.07 -14.03
C SER A 30 -8.05 22.12 -13.20
N ASP A 31 -8.23 20.88 -13.68
CA ASP A 31 -8.98 19.85 -12.95
C ASP A 31 -8.24 19.43 -11.67
N ARG A 32 -6.91 19.22 -11.75
CA ARG A 32 -6.08 18.85 -10.58
C ARG A 32 -6.15 19.91 -9.48
N GLU A 33 -6.03 21.20 -9.84
CA GLU A 33 -6.16 22.31 -8.88
C GLU A 33 -7.53 22.29 -8.20
N THR A 34 -8.59 22.15 -8.98
CA THR A 34 -9.96 22.11 -8.47
C THR A 34 -10.16 20.96 -7.49
N TYR A 35 -9.67 19.75 -7.82
CA TYR A 35 -9.80 18.58 -6.95
C TYR A 35 -8.92 18.67 -5.70
N ALA A 36 -7.72 19.22 -5.81
CA ALA A 36 -6.82 19.43 -4.67
C ALA A 36 -7.42 20.43 -3.68
N ARG A 37 -7.98 21.56 -4.14
CA ARG A 37 -8.69 22.55 -3.31
C ARG A 37 -9.93 21.94 -2.65
N ALA A 38 -10.74 21.21 -3.40
CA ALA A 38 -11.91 20.53 -2.87
C ALA A 38 -11.56 19.45 -1.84
N PHE A 39 -10.47 18.72 -2.04
CA PHE A 39 -9.94 17.73 -1.10
C PHE A 39 -9.48 18.37 0.22
N ARG A 40 -8.74 19.47 0.16
CA ARG A 40 -8.31 20.21 1.36
C ARG A 40 -9.49 20.86 2.08
N GLY A 41 -10.57 21.12 1.38
CA GLY A 41 -11.71 21.89 1.87
C GLY A 41 -11.38 23.38 1.95
N ASP A 42 -10.79 23.91 0.89
CA ASP A 42 -10.52 25.32 0.74
C ASP A 42 -11.82 26.12 0.51
N ALA A 43 -11.76 27.40 0.86
CA ALA A 43 -12.89 28.28 0.71
C ALA A 43 -13.31 28.42 -0.77
N TYR A 44 -14.61 28.38 -1.03
CA TYR A 44 -15.14 28.52 -2.40
C TYR A 44 -15.22 29.99 -2.88
N GLY A 45 -14.86 30.97 -2.04
CA GLY A 45 -14.94 32.39 -2.34
C GLY A 45 -16.34 33.00 -2.24
N ASN A 46 -17.33 32.19 -1.83
CA ASN A 46 -18.70 32.65 -1.61
C ASN A 46 -19.04 32.87 -0.13
N GLU A 47 -18.02 32.85 0.73
CA GLU A 47 -18.12 33.04 2.17
C GLU A 47 -18.45 34.49 2.51
N ARG A 48 -19.41 34.68 3.42
CA ARG A 48 -19.83 36.00 3.89
C ARG A 48 -19.32 36.21 5.33
N ASP A 49 -18.84 37.41 5.61
CA ASP A 49 -18.42 37.75 6.97
C ASP A 49 -19.63 37.75 7.92
N GLY A 50 -19.42 37.16 9.10
CA GLY A 50 -20.45 36.98 10.10
C GLY A 50 -21.36 35.76 9.89
N TRP A 51 -21.17 34.98 8.82
CA TRP A 51 -21.88 33.74 8.53
C TRP A 51 -20.96 32.53 8.63
N SER A 52 -21.53 31.35 8.69
CA SER A 52 -20.75 30.08 8.76
C SER A 52 -19.86 29.91 7.53
N LYS A 53 -18.59 29.55 7.76
CA LYS A 53 -17.59 29.26 6.74
C LYS A 53 -17.25 27.76 6.69
N SER A 54 -18.04 26.90 7.32
CA SER A 54 -17.82 25.45 7.36
C SER A 54 -17.90 24.81 5.99
N ILE A 55 -17.10 23.78 5.76
CA ILE A 55 -17.03 23.03 4.51
C ILE A 55 -17.26 21.53 4.79
N ALA A 56 -18.11 20.91 3.99
CA ALA A 56 -18.36 19.46 4.06
C ALA A 56 -17.23 18.73 3.32
N ARG A 57 -16.39 18.00 4.02
CA ARG A 57 -15.19 17.34 3.47
C ARG A 57 -15.49 15.93 2.96
N ILE A 58 -16.38 15.79 1.98
CA ILE A 58 -16.83 14.48 1.48
C ILE A 58 -15.73 13.81 0.67
N ILE A 59 -15.07 14.58 -0.20
CA ILE A 59 -13.99 14.09 -1.06
C ILE A 59 -12.84 13.56 -0.20
N TRP A 60 -12.46 14.31 0.85
CA TRP A 60 -11.41 13.89 1.77
C TRP A 60 -11.72 12.55 2.46
N VAL A 61 -12.94 12.42 3.00
CA VAL A 61 -13.37 11.20 3.69
C VAL A 61 -13.38 10.00 2.75
N ASN A 62 -13.89 10.20 1.53
CA ASN A 62 -13.97 9.14 0.52
C ASN A 62 -12.57 8.71 0.07
N HIS A 63 -11.71 9.67 -0.27
CA HIS A 63 -10.34 9.42 -0.71
C HIS A 63 -9.55 8.66 0.36
N GLN A 64 -9.54 9.14 1.62
CA GLN A 64 -8.81 8.50 2.71
C GLN A 64 -9.31 7.06 2.97
N SER A 65 -10.63 6.83 2.95
CA SER A 65 -11.19 5.49 3.11
C SER A 65 -10.74 4.54 2.01
N ASN A 66 -10.75 5.01 0.75
CA ASN A 66 -10.32 4.22 -0.39
C ASN A 66 -8.82 3.96 -0.37
N LEU A 67 -8.01 4.97 -0.05
CA LEU A 67 -6.54 4.87 0.03
C LEU A 67 -6.11 3.85 1.10
N CYS A 68 -6.67 3.95 2.32
CA CYS A 68 -6.38 2.98 3.38
C CYS A 68 -6.70 1.54 2.94
N SER A 69 -7.86 1.36 2.31
CA SER A 69 -8.28 0.02 1.85
C SER A 69 -7.44 -0.50 0.69
N LEU A 70 -6.98 0.37 -0.22
CA LEU A 70 -6.06 0.00 -1.31
C LEU A 70 -4.69 -0.37 -0.79
N LEU A 71 -4.16 0.36 0.19
CA LEU A 71 -2.87 0.04 0.83
C LEU A 71 -2.92 -1.29 1.59
N ASP A 72 -4.05 -1.62 2.22
CA ASP A 72 -4.24 -2.94 2.84
C ASP A 72 -4.25 -4.08 1.80
N ILE A 73 -4.76 -3.82 0.60
CA ILE A 73 -4.77 -4.78 -0.51
C ILE A 73 -3.37 -4.93 -1.11
N PHE A 74 -2.67 -3.81 -1.37
CA PHE A 74 -1.37 -3.77 -2.03
C PHE A 74 -0.22 -3.70 -1.02
N ASN A 75 -0.10 -4.71 -0.17
CA ASN A 75 1.06 -4.88 0.70
C ASN A 75 2.26 -5.48 -0.07
N SER A 76 3.37 -5.74 0.62
CA SER A 76 4.59 -6.31 0.02
C SER A 76 4.38 -7.66 -0.69
N ASP A 77 3.26 -8.34 -0.43
CA ASP A 77 2.95 -9.68 -0.93
C ASP A 77 1.88 -9.70 -2.04
N PHE A 78 1.65 -8.56 -2.69
CA PHE A 78 0.58 -8.41 -3.68
C PHE A 78 0.78 -9.21 -4.97
N PHE A 79 1.95 -9.80 -5.24
CA PHE A 79 2.20 -10.57 -6.46
C PHE A 79 2.89 -11.91 -6.20
N MET A 80 2.61 -12.87 -7.07
CA MET A 80 3.27 -14.17 -7.13
C MET A 80 3.84 -14.41 -8.53
N LEU A 81 5.07 -14.92 -8.60
CA LEU A 81 5.68 -15.35 -9.85
C LEU A 81 5.50 -16.84 -10.05
N LYS A 82 5.09 -17.21 -11.26
CA LYS A 82 4.97 -18.61 -11.71
C LYS A 82 5.90 -18.86 -12.89
N SER A 83 6.59 -19.98 -12.87
CA SER A 83 7.40 -20.47 -14.00
C SER A 83 7.39 -21.99 -13.99
N ASP A 84 7.95 -22.60 -15.02
CA ASP A 84 8.10 -24.06 -15.12
C ASP A 84 8.92 -24.63 -13.94
N ASN A 85 9.85 -23.83 -13.39
CA ASN A 85 10.62 -24.18 -12.20
C ASN A 85 10.14 -23.35 -11.00
N TYR A 86 9.46 -24.02 -10.08
CA TYR A 86 8.91 -23.39 -8.87
C TYR A 86 9.97 -22.74 -7.97
N GLU A 87 11.12 -23.38 -7.77
CA GLU A 87 12.20 -22.87 -6.94
C GLU A 87 12.78 -21.58 -7.52
N ARG A 88 13.02 -21.55 -8.84
CA ARG A 88 13.48 -20.37 -9.58
C ARG A 88 12.50 -19.20 -9.43
N SER A 89 11.19 -19.46 -9.61
CA SER A 89 10.17 -18.41 -9.47
C SER A 89 10.11 -17.83 -8.06
N GLN A 90 10.29 -18.65 -7.03
CA GLN A 90 10.35 -18.16 -5.64
C GLN A 90 11.59 -17.32 -5.34
N LYS A 91 12.77 -17.73 -5.83
CA LYS A 91 13.99 -16.97 -5.67
C LYS A 91 13.88 -15.60 -6.34
N LEU A 92 13.39 -15.55 -7.59
CA LEU A 92 13.18 -14.29 -8.31
C LEU A 92 12.11 -13.41 -7.63
N GLN A 93 11.03 -13.99 -7.14
CA GLN A 93 10.01 -13.27 -6.40
C GLN A 93 10.58 -12.60 -5.14
N LYS A 94 11.40 -13.33 -4.36
CA LYS A 94 12.08 -12.78 -3.18
C LYS A 94 13.06 -11.66 -3.58
N LEU A 95 13.78 -11.80 -4.70
CA LEU A 95 14.68 -10.77 -5.21
C LEU A 95 13.91 -9.49 -5.57
N VAL A 96 12.86 -9.60 -6.39
CA VAL A 96 12.06 -8.45 -6.82
C VAL A 96 11.42 -7.74 -5.62
N ARG A 97 10.89 -8.49 -4.64
CA ARG A 97 10.37 -7.90 -3.39
C ARG A 97 11.44 -7.16 -2.60
N ASN A 98 12.62 -7.75 -2.47
CA ASN A 98 13.74 -7.10 -1.80
C ASN A 98 14.13 -5.81 -2.50
N GLN A 99 14.21 -5.82 -3.83
CA GLN A 99 14.52 -4.64 -4.63
C GLN A 99 13.44 -3.57 -4.50
N MET A 100 12.14 -3.93 -4.51
CA MET A 100 11.03 -2.98 -4.43
C MET A 100 10.83 -2.35 -3.06
N PHE A 101 10.93 -3.14 -1.97
CA PHE A 101 10.49 -2.70 -0.65
C PHE A 101 11.59 -2.61 0.42
N VAL A 102 12.76 -3.23 0.19
CA VAL A 102 13.87 -3.21 1.18
C VAL A 102 15.01 -2.33 0.71
N LYS A 103 15.36 -2.37 -0.57
CA LYS A 103 16.48 -1.58 -1.13
C LYS A 103 16.08 -0.15 -1.48
N GLN A 104 14.79 0.11 -1.62
CA GLN A 104 14.22 1.42 -1.86
C GLN A 104 12.95 1.59 -1.03
N ASP A 105 12.48 2.82 -0.87
CA ASP A 105 11.26 3.15 -0.12
C ASP A 105 10.01 2.90 -0.99
N GLY A 106 9.81 1.63 -1.37
CA GLY A 106 8.75 1.23 -2.29
C GLY A 106 7.35 1.46 -1.73
N TYR A 107 7.19 1.41 -0.41
CA TYR A 107 5.90 1.72 0.21
C TYR A 107 5.50 3.18 0.01
N ARG A 108 6.42 4.12 0.12
CA ARG A 108 6.17 5.54 -0.12
C ARG A 108 5.76 5.79 -1.55
N HIS A 109 6.52 5.28 -2.53
CA HIS A 109 6.17 5.43 -3.94
C HIS A 109 4.82 4.79 -4.30
N LEU A 110 4.48 3.65 -3.66
CA LEU A 110 3.18 3.03 -3.83
C LEU A 110 2.06 3.87 -3.20
N TYR A 111 2.31 4.47 -2.02
CA TYR A 111 1.38 5.39 -1.37
C TYR A 111 1.10 6.60 -2.28
N ASP A 112 2.15 7.28 -2.76
CA ASP A 112 2.04 8.45 -3.62
C ASP A 112 1.26 8.12 -4.90
N PHE A 113 1.59 7.01 -5.56
CA PHE A 113 0.87 6.52 -6.74
C PHE A 113 -0.61 6.22 -6.49
N LEU A 114 -0.95 5.54 -5.39
CA LEU A 114 -2.34 5.23 -5.06
C LEU A 114 -3.12 6.47 -4.62
N TYR A 115 -2.44 7.42 -3.99
CA TYR A 115 -3.00 8.73 -3.65
C TYR A 115 -3.41 9.47 -4.92
N ASP A 116 -2.53 9.54 -5.91
CA ASP A 116 -2.79 10.18 -7.20
C ASP A 116 -3.91 9.47 -7.97
N CYS A 117 -3.92 8.13 -8.00
CA CYS A 117 -5.00 7.35 -8.59
C CYS A 117 -6.37 7.65 -7.96
N GLY A 118 -6.41 7.99 -6.65
CA GLY A 118 -7.62 8.29 -5.91
C GLY A 118 -8.10 9.74 -6.03
N LEU A 119 -7.20 10.66 -6.29
CA LEU A 119 -7.48 12.09 -6.32
C LEU A 119 -7.55 12.63 -7.76
N TYR A 120 -6.73 12.14 -8.66
CA TYR A 120 -6.60 12.62 -10.02
C TYR A 120 -7.12 11.62 -11.04
N HIS A 121 -7.01 11.96 -12.31
CA HIS A 121 -7.46 11.13 -13.42
C HIS A 121 -6.65 9.84 -13.58
N TYR A 122 -5.39 9.87 -13.14
CA TYR A 122 -4.45 8.75 -13.17
C TYR A 122 -3.29 9.01 -12.21
N GLY A 123 -2.61 7.93 -11.80
CA GLY A 123 -1.29 7.94 -11.21
C GLY A 123 -0.29 7.31 -12.17
N VAL A 124 0.98 7.67 -12.05
CA VAL A 124 2.06 7.24 -12.93
C VAL A 124 3.21 6.64 -12.13
N LEU A 125 3.67 5.46 -12.54
CA LEU A 125 4.89 4.83 -12.03
C LEU A 125 5.93 4.79 -13.15
N LYS A 126 7.17 5.14 -12.85
CA LYS A 126 8.31 5.01 -13.75
C LYS A 126 9.26 3.96 -13.21
N ALA A 127 9.63 2.97 -14.03
CA ALA A 127 10.59 1.94 -13.67
C ALA A 127 11.85 2.02 -14.54
N TYR A 128 13.01 2.13 -13.93
CA TYR A 128 14.28 2.27 -14.63
C TYR A 128 15.43 1.62 -13.88
N LYS A 129 16.56 1.44 -14.56
CA LYS A 129 17.80 0.99 -13.94
C LYS A 129 18.51 2.15 -13.27
N LYS A 130 18.88 2.00 -12.00
CA LYS A 130 19.71 2.97 -11.27
C LYS A 130 21.02 2.32 -10.86
N ASP A 131 22.12 3.03 -11.09
CA ASP A 131 23.44 2.71 -10.58
C ASP A 131 23.83 3.77 -9.55
N ASP A 132 23.74 3.43 -8.26
CA ASP A 132 24.11 4.29 -7.15
C ASP A 132 25.48 3.89 -6.61
N PHE A 133 26.41 4.84 -6.54
CA PHE A 133 27.77 4.61 -6.09
C PHE A 133 28.32 5.78 -5.28
N ASP A 134 29.11 5.46 -4.28
CA ASP A 134 29.90 6.44 -3.56
C ASP A 134 31.32 6.48 -4.12
N ILE A 135 31.91 7.66 -4.09
CA ILE A 135 33.33 7.86 -4.38
C ILE A 135 34.04 8.05 -3.05
N ILE A 136 34.79 7.03 -2.64
CA ILE A 136 35.63 7.07 -1.45
C ILE A 136 37.02 7.53 -1.85
N TYR A 137 37.52 8.57 -1.19
CA TYR A 137 38.86 9.09 -1.43
C TYR A 137 39.82 8.51 -0.41
N ASP A 138 40.68 7.58 -0.87
CA ASP A 138 41.76 7.01 -0.06
C ASP A 138 43.06 7.84 -0.34
N LYS A 139 43.83 8.07 0.73
CA LYS A 139 45.13 8.74 0.65
C LYS A 139 46.22 7.77 1.03
N TYR A 140 47.20 7.63 0.19
CA TYR A 140 48.40 6.83 0.44
C TYR A 140 49.64 7.77 0.44
N ASP A 141 50.43 7.70 1.51
CA ASP A 141 51.63 8.53 1.62
C ASP A 141 52.71 8.12 0.62
N ARG A 142 52.88 6.81 0.41
CA ARG A 142 53.80 6.23 -0.58
C ARG A 142 53.20 4.95 -1.18
N LEU A 143 53.33 4.83 -2.52
CA LEU A 143 52.97 3.63 -3.26
C LEU A 143 54.04 3.33 -4.29
N THR A 144 54.40 2.07 -4.45
CA THR A 144 55.23 1.57 -5.55
C THR A 144 54.38 1.43 -6.81
N LEU A 145 55.00 1.44 -7.99
CA LEU A 145 54.33 1.24 -9.27
C LEU A 145 53.59 -0.12 -9.33
N ASP A 146 54.14 -1.14 -8.70
CA ASP A 146 53.50 -2.47 -8.67
C ASP A 146 52.24 -2.49 -7.79
N GLU A 147 52.30 -1.86 -6.61
CA GLU A 147 51.13 -1.71 -5.73
C GLU A 147 50.05 -0.87 -6.40
N LEU A 148 50.42 0.18 -7.11
CA LEU A 148 49.49 1.00 -7.88
C LEU A 148 48.84 0.18 -8.99
N SER A 149 49.60 -0.63 -9.72
CA SER A 149 49.07 -1.48 -10.78
C SER A 149 48.09 -2.51 -10.24
N MET A 150 48.36 -3.07 -9.08
CA MET A 150 47.39 -3.98 -8.37
C MET A 150 46.11 -3.28 -7.96
N LEU A 151 46.19 -2.04 -7.46
CA LEU A 151 45.02 -1.24 -7.12
C LEU A 151 44.17 -0.91 -8.36
N VAL A 152 44.80 -0.54 -9.46
CA VAL A 152 44.11 -0.22 -10.72
C VAL A 152 43.48 -1.48 -11.35
N GLN A 153 44.15 -2.63 -11.24
CA GLN A 153 43.59 -3.93 -11.69
C GLN A 153 42.31 -4.35 -10.98
N GLN A 154 42.05 -3.82 -9.79
CA GLN A 154 40.75 -4.02 -9.12
C GLN A 154 39.56 -3.36 -9.85
N GLY A 155 39.81 -2.55 -10.88
CA GLY A 155 38.80 -2.05 -11.83
C GLY A 155 37.93 -0.90 -11.32
N ASN A 156 37.93 -0.59 -10.04
CA ASN A 156 37.06 0.43 -9.42
C ASN A 156 37.82 1.64 -8.88
N VAL A 157 39.07 1.82 -9.33
CA VAL A 157 39.99 2.77 -8.73
C VAL A 157 40.51 3.76 -9.80
N GLN A 158 40.35 5.05 -9.54
CA GLN A 158 40.91 6.13 -10.39
C GLN A 158 41.88 6.97 -9.57
N ILE A 159 43.05 7.22 -10.14
CA ILE A 159 44.06 8.09 -9.53
C ILE A 159 43.71 9.55 -9.80
N THR A 160 43.52 10.32 -8.73
CA THR A 160 43.11 11.72 -8.83
C THR A 160 44.30 12.66 -8.76
N LYS A 161 45.29 12.35 -7.93
CA LYS A 161 46.50 13.19 -7.75
C LYS A 161 47.64 12.33 -7.22
N TYR A 162 48.86 12.57 -7.75
CA TYR A 162 50.08 11.93 -7.25
C TYR A 162 51.29 12.86 -7.50
N THR A 163 52.37 12.60 -6.80
CA THR A 163 53.67 13.25 -6.99
C THR A 163 54.73 12.16 -7.23
N GLU A 164 55.46 12.24 -8.32
CA GLU A 164 56.51 11.25 -8.60
C GLU A 164 57.83 11.69 -7.93
N THR A 165 58.45 10.77 -7.18
CA THR A 165 59.76 10.96 -6.55
C THR A 165 60.65 9.78 -6.95
N THR A 166 61.80 10.08 -7.57
CA THR A 166 62.79 9.07 -7.90
C THR A 166 63.75 8.92 -6.73
N LEU A 167 63.87 7.73 -6.16
CA LEU A 167 64.83 7.41 -5.10
C LEU A 167 66.25 7.27 -5.64
N GLU A 168 67.24 7.39 -4.74
CA GLU A 168 68.67 7.28 -5.09
C GLU A 168 69.03 5.93 -5.75
N ASP A 169 68.20 4.91 -5.54
CA ASP A 169 68.34 3.58 -6.14
C ASP A 169 67.74 3.46 -7.55
N GLY A 170 67.28 4.56 -8.15
CA GLY A 170 66.67 4.57 -9.49
C GLY A 170 65.24 4.04 -9.55
N SER A 171 64.60 3.66 -8.43
CA SER A 171 63.21 3.24 -8.36
C SER A 171 62.29 4.47 -8.25
N THR A 172 61.19 4.50 -9.02
CA THR A 172 60.18 5.56 -8.97
C THR A 172 59.12 5.17 -7.95
N VAL A 173 58.89 6.01 -6.94
CA VAL A 173 57.85 5.89 -5.91
C VAL A 173 56.91 7.06 -6.03
N LEU A 174 55.65 6.81 -5.92
CA LEU A 174 54.60 7.81 -5.94
C LEU A 174 54.26 8.24 -4.50
N GLU A 175 54.38 9.55 -4.24
CA GLU A 175 54.07 10.16 -2.94
C GLU A 175 52.75 10.96 -3.01
N ASN A 176 52.06 11.06 -1.87
CA ASN A 176 50.79 11.77 -1.72
C ASN A 176 49.71 11.33 -2.74
N VAL A 177 49.61 10.05 -2.98
CA VAL A 177 48.68 9.48 -3.94
C VAL A 177 47.25 9.59 -3.39
N LYS A 178 46.39 10.32 -4.12
CA LYS A 178 44.95 10.32 -3.85
C LYS A 178 44.26 9.44 -4.87
N VAL A 179 43.52 8.48 -4.35
CA VAL A 179 42.85 7.49 -5.15
C VAL A 179 41.34 7.63 -4.88
N ALA A 180 40.56 7.76 -5.94
CA ALA A 180 39.12 7.72 -5.88
C ALA A 180 38.66 6.28 -6.17
N ARG A 181 38.06 5.62 -5.17
CA ARG A 181 37.49 4.29 -5.31
C ARG A 181 35.97 4.38 -5.43
N LYS A 182 35.44 3.80 -6.49
CA LYS A 182 34.01 3.74 -6.73
C LYS A 182 33.43 2.52 -5.99
N GLU A 183 32.65 2.75 -4.96
CA GLU A 183 31.92 1.72 -4.23
C GLU A 183 30.46 1.73 -4.66
N VAL A 184 30.01 0.65 -5.29
CA VAL A 184 28.63 0.51 -5.76
C VAL A 184 27.74 0.17 -4.57
N LYS A 185 26.83 1.08 -4.20
CA LYS A 185 25.82 0.87 -3.16
C LYS A 185 24.65 0.03 -3.66
N TYR A 186 24.17 0.38 -4.84
CA TYR A 186 23.06 -0.30 -5.47
C TYR A 186 23.21 -0.23 -6.99
N SER A 187 22.95 -1.34 -7.66
CA SER A 187 22.81 -1.41 -9.11
C SER A 187 21.67 -2.35 -9.42
N GLY A 188 20.59 -1.83 -10.01
CA GLY A 188 19.41 -2.64 -10.27
C GLY A 188 18.17 -1.82 -10.61
N PRO A 189 17.01 -2.48 -10.74
CA PRO A 189 15.76 -1.82 -11.03
C PRO A 189 15.29 -0.98 -9.84
N VAL A 190 14.81 0.22 -10.14
CA VAL A 190 14.11 1.10 -9.21
C VAL A 190 12.79 1.55 -9.82
N PHE A 191 11.87 1.98 -8.98
CA PHE A 191 10.67 2.65 -9.43
C PHE A 191 10.39 3.89 -8.58
N GLU A 192 9.70 4.83 -9.16
CA GLU A 192 9.25 6.04 -8.50
C GLU A 192 7.83 6.39 -8.94
N SER A 193 7.08 7.05 -8.09
CA SER A 193 5.85 7.71 -8.47
C SER A 193 6.20 9.03 -9.12
N VAL A 194 5.65 9.27 -10.29
CA VAL A 194 5.82 10.52 -11.05
C VAL A 194 4.62 11.40 -10.78
N ASP A 195 4.88 12.66 -10.45
CA ASP A 195 3.82 13.66 -10.31
C ASP A 195 3.01 13.73 -11.61
N PRO A 196 1.68 13.55 -11.56
CA PRO A 196 0.82 13.71 -12.74
C PRO A 196 0.95 15.07 -13.43
N GLY A 197 1.36 16.12 -12.72
CA GLY A 197 1.65 17.44 -13.28
C GLY A 197 2.92 17.46 -14.13
N GLY A 198 3.92 16.66 -13.77
CA GLY A 198 5.15 16.51 -14.53
C GLY A 198 5.11 15.46 -15.64
N PHE A 199 3.99 14.81 -15.89
CA PHE A 199 3.85 13.75 -16.88
C PHE A 199 2.95 14.15 -18.04
N GLY A 200 3.48 14.17 -19.26
CA GLY A 200 2.70 14.52 -20.46
C GLY A 200 2.77 13.46 -21.56
N TYR A 201 1.79 13.47 -22.43
CA TYR A 201 1.70 12.54 -23.56
C TYR A 201 0.93 13.15 -24.73
N SER A 202 1.32 12.78 -25.96
CA SER A 202 0.66 13.26 -27.19
C SER A 202 -0.75 12.63 -27.36
N PRO A 203 -1.67 13.31 -28.09
CA PRO A 203 -3.07 12.86 -28.23
C PRO A 203 -3.26 11.48 -28.85
N ASP A 204 -2.28 11.02 -29.65
CA ASP A 204 -2.30 9.71 -30.31
C ASP A 204 -1.92 8.56 -29.37
N CYS A 205 -1.43 8.88 -28.17
CA CYS A 205 -1.04 7.88 -27.20
C CYS A 205 -2.19 6.99 -26.78
N LYS A 206 -1.91 5.70 -26.73
CA LYS A 206 -2.85 4.66 -26.32
C LYS A 206 -2.28 3.86 -25.14
N ARG A 207 -3.19 3.42 -24.31
CA ARG A 207 -2.84 2.45 -23.27
C ARG A 207 -2.51 1.11 -23.91
N THR A 208 -1.34 0.58 -23.58
CA THR A 208 -0.91 -0.76 -23.96
C THR A 208 -1.14 -1.75 -22.82
N ASP A 209 -0.77 -3.01 -23.03
CA ASP A 209 -0.90 -4.06 -22.02
C ASP A 209 -0.16 -3.71 -20.72
N TRP A 210 -0.78 -4.08 -19.61
CA TRP A 210 -0.25 -3.85 -18.24
C TRP A 210 0.08 -2.38 -17.92
N GLY A 211 -0.79 -1.45 -18.35
CA GLY A 211 -0.70 -0.04 -18.04
C GLY A 211 0.45 0.70 -18.71
N GLY A 212 1.09 0.09 -19.69
CA GLY A 212 2.05 0.78 -20.53
C GLY A 212 1.38 1.84 -21.40
N ILE A 213 2.16 2.76 -21.89
CA ILE A 213 1.75 3.79 -22.83
C ILE A 213 2.61 3.69 -24.10
N ASP A 214 2.01 3.84 -25.25
CA ASP A 214 2.70 3.95 -26.53
C ASP A 214 2.04 5.00 -27.41
N GLY A 215 2.85 5.82 -28.07
CA GLY A 215 2.45 6.89 -28.94
C GLY A 215 3.67 7.55 -29.58
N ARG A 216 3.48 8.75 -30.10
CA ARG A 216 4.59 9.51 -30.72
C ARG A 216 5.52 10.10 -29.69
N LEU A 217 4.95 10.72 -28.64
CA LEU A 217 5.69 11.39 -27.59
C LEU A 217 5.07 11.11 -26.22
N VAL A 218 5.90 10.80 -25.26
CA VAL A 218 5.58 10.80 -23.82
C VAL A 218 6.76 11.48 -23.11
N TYR A 219 6.48 12.41 -22.20
CA TYR A 219 7.55 13.08 -21.47
C TYR A 219 7.37 13.03 -19.95
N HIS A 220 8.49 13.18 -19.27
CA HIS A 220 8.58 13.40 -17.83
C HIS A 220 9.36 14.69 -17.58
N GLN A 221 8.69 15.67 -16.99
CA GLN A 221 9.24 16.97 -16.63
C GLN A 221 9.63 17.00 -15.17
N PHE A 222 10.82 17.47 -14.87
CA PHE A 222 11.31 17.67 -13.51
C PHE A 222 12.35 18.79 -13.49
N LYS A 223 12.68 19.31 -12.29
CA LYS A 223 13.67 20.37 -12.13
C LYS A 223 15.02 19.77 -11.72
N LEU A 224 16.10 20.30 -12.26
CA LEU A 224 17.48 19.97 -11.88
C LEU A 224 18.28 21.24 -11.61
N SER A 225 19.08 21.20 -10.53
CA SER A 225 20.04 22.26 -10.26
C SER A 225 21.18 22.26 -11.28
N LEU A 226 21.77 23.42 -11.55
CA LEU A 226 22.99 23.54 -12.40
C LEU A 226 24.14 22.63 -11.91
N ASN A 227 24.24 22.42 -10.58
CA ASN A 227 25.20 21.50 -10.01
C ASN A 227 24.94 20.03 -10.44
N ASP A 228 23.67 19.60 -10.50
CA ASP A 228 23.33 18.23 -10.89
C ASP A 228 23.47 18.03 -12.41
N ILE A 229 23.18 19.05 -13.22
CA ILE A 229 23.47 19.06 -14.66
C ILE A 229 24.98 18.88 -14.89
N ARG A 230 25.81 19.63 -14.15
CA ARG A 230 27.27 19.50 -14.23
C ARG A 230 27.76 18.12 -13.79
N LYS A 231 27.16 17.51 -12.75
CA LYS A 231 27.50 16.15 -12.35
C LYS A 231 27.15 15.13 -13.44
N ARG A 232 25.98 15.26 -14.07
CA ARG A 232 25.56 14.38 -15.18
C ARG A 232 26.43 14.54 -16.42
N GLU A 233 26.85 15.76 -16.76
CA GLU A 233 27.80 15.99 -17.85
C GLU A 233 29.15 15.34 -17.53
N ARG A 234 29.69 15.51 -16.32
CA ARG A 234 30.98 14.88 -15.91
C ARG A 234 30.90 13.36 -15.87
N ALA A 235 29.73 12.81 -15.54
CA ALA A 235 29.46 11.37 -15.58
C ALA A 235 29.34 10.84 -17.02
N GLY A 236 29.28 11.72 -18.03
CA GLY A 236 29.11 11.36 -19.44
C GLY A 236 27.67 10.97 -19.81
N ILE A 237 26.69 11.27 -18.96
CA ILE A 237 25.26 11.06 -19.21
C ILE A 237 24.77 12.14 -20.17
N TYR A 238 25.11 13.39 -19.89
CA TYR A 238 24.79 14.52 -20.75
C TYR A 238 25.96 14.83 -21.72
N ARG A 239 25.63 15.42 -22.84
CA ARG A 239 26.62 15.84 -23.86
C ARG A 239 27.56 16.91 -23.29
N LYS A 240 28.80 16.91 -23.75
CA LYS A 240 29.79 17.93 -23.36
C LYS A 240 29.36 19.32 -23.83
N GLY A 241 29.47 20.30 -22.94
CA GLY A 241 29.07 21.68 -23.22
C GLY A 241 27.62 22.00 -22.87
N THR A 242 26.83 21.02 -22.37
CA THR A 242 25.47 21.25 -21.90
C THR A 242 25.45 22.23 -20.72
N TYR A 243 26.38 22.06 -19.76
CA TYR A 243 26.48 22.95 -18.62
C TYR A 243 26.76 24.40 -19.01
N ASP A 244 27.65 24.63 -19.96
CA ASP A 244 28.00 25.98 -20.41
C ASP A 244 26.80 26.65 -21.13
N LYS A 245 26.04 25.91 -21.94
CA LYS A 245 24.80 26.38 -22.55
C LYS A 245 23.73 26.72 -21.48
N CYS A 246 23.58 25.87 -20.45
CA CYS A 246 22.65 26.12 -19.35
C CYS A 246 23.06 27.34 -18.49
N LEU A 247 24.34 27.64 -18.38
CA LEU A 247 24.86 28.82 -17.68
C LEU A 247 24.52 30.11 -18.41
N GLU A 248 24.64 30.10 -19.76
CA GLU A 248 24.29 31.23 -20.61
C GLU A 248 22.76 31.46 -20.71
N TYR A 249 21.99 30.46 -20.37
CA TYR A 249 20.53 30.56 -20.41
C TYR A 249 20.02 31.48 -19.29
N THR A 250 19.64 32.69 -19.68
CA THR A 250 19.00 33.67 -18.81
C THR A 250 17.49 33.42 -18.90
N SER A 251 16.86 32.90 -17.84
CA SER A 251 15.43 32.72 -17.82
C SER A 251 14.75 34.08 -18.00
N GLU A 252 14.09 34.30 -19.12
CA GLU A 252 12.99 35.25 -19.20
C GLU A 252 11.94 34.68 -18.24
N GLU A 253 11.44 35.51 -17.30
CA GLU A 253 10.57 35.23 -16.17
C GLU A 253 9.89 33.85 -16.24
N ASP A 254 10.15 33.01 -15.25
CA ASP A 254 9.55 31.69 -15.07
C ASP A 254 8.03 31.77 -15.21
N ASP A 255 7.49 31.53 -16.40
CA ASP A 255 6.08 31.18 -16.57
C ASP A 255 5.86 29.78 -16.00
N LYS A 256 5.84 29.71 -14.65
CA LYS A 256 5.40 28.49 -13.99
C LYS A 256 3.93 28.28 -14.37
N PRO A 257 3.52 27.07 -14.74
CA PRO A 257 2.11 26.75 -14.86
C PRO A 257 1.36 27.27 -13.64
N SER A 258 0.29 28.02 -13.85
CA SER A 258 -0.45 28.72 -12.79
C SER A 258 -0.95 27.79 -11.69
N ASP A 259 -1.17 26.52 -12.03
CA ASP A 259 -1.58 25.43 -11.12
C ASP A 259 -0.43 25.00 -10.18
N GLN A 260 0.78 24.93 -10.66
CA GLN A 260 1.95 24.55 -9.87
C GLN A 260 2.32 25.66 -8.87
N VAL A 261 2.25 26.92 -9.28
CA VAL A 261 2.44 28.09 -8.41
C VAL A 261 1.32 28.15 -7.35
N ALA A 262 0.09 27.96 -7.76
CA ALA A 262 -1.04 27.96 -6.82
C ALA A 262 -0.93 26.79 -5.83
N TYR A 263 -0.52 25.63 -6.28
CA TYR A 263 -0.33 24.45 -5.43
C TYR A 263 0.83 24.63 -4.43
N GLU A 264 2.00 25.08 -4.88
CA GLU A 264 3.16 25.35 -4.03
C GLU A 264 2.90 26.49 -3.04
N THR A 265 2.28 27.59 -3.50
CA THR A 265 1.97 28.75 -2.64
C THR A 265 0.91 28.43 -1.60
N ASP A 266 -0.12 27.71 -1.96
CA ASP A 266 -1.23 27.38 -1.07
C ASP A 266 -0.92 26.24 -0.10
N ILE A 267 -0.08 25.28 -0.45
CA ILE A 267 0.28 24.15 0.41
C ILE A 267 1.40 24.50 1.36
N ASP A 268 2.47 25.08 0.86
CA ASP A 268 3.66 25.34 1.65
C ASP A 268 3.59 26.69 2.42
N GLY A 269 2.63 27.55 2.06
CA GLY A 269 2.54 28.88 2.62
C GLY A 269 3.76 29.76 2.30
N TRP A 270 4.59 29.27 1.39
CA TRP A 270 5.81 29.90 0.92
C TRP A 270 5.60 30.31 -0.52
N SER A 271 5.34 31.60 -0.74
CA SER A 271 5.52 32.17 -2.06
C SER A 271 7.01 32.15 -2.37
N THR A 272 7.42 31.31 -3.27
CA THR A 272 8.78 31.38 -3.83
C THR A 272 9.04 32.74 -4.46
N ASP A 273 8.00 33.42 -4.94
CA ASP A 273 8.09 34.79 -5.48
C ASP A 273 8.34 35.86 -4.42
N ALA A 274 7.90 35.67 -3.17
CA ALA A 274 8.15 36.63 -2.09
C ALA A 274 9.62 36.56 -1.57
N ALA A 275 10.29 35.42 -1.71
CA ALA A 275 11.69 35.26 -1.38
C ALA A 275 12.62 35.75 -2.50
N ASP A 276 12.13 35.85 -3.73
CA ASP A 276 12.92 36.11 -4.92
C ASP A 276 13.13 37.59 -5.25
N THR A 277 12.37 38.48 -4.67
CA THR A 277 12.43 39.92 -5.00
C THR A 277 13.57 40.69 -4.30
N THR A 278 14.35 40.05 -3.42
CA THR A 278 15.37 40.76 -2.62
C THR A 278 16.81 40.19 -2.70
N VAL A 279 17.02 39.07 -3.37
CA VAL A 279 18.37 38.52 -3.57
C VAL A 279 18.76 38.65 -5.03
N GLU A 280 19.66 39.59 -5.35
CA GLU A 280 20.39 39.56 -6.63
C GLU A 280 21.09 38.20 -6.71
N ARG A 281 20.54 37.25 -7.49
CA ARG A 281 21.15 35.96 -7.72
C ARG A 281 22.35 36.18 -8.65
N ASP A 282 23.51 35.77 -8.21
CA ASP A 282 24.70 35.69 -9.07
C ASP A 282 24.36 34.73 -10.24
N GLU A 283 24.60 35.15 -11.49
CA GLU A 283 24.37 34.33 -12.69
C GLU A 283 25.09 32.98 -12.65
N SER A 284 26.04 32.83 -11.72
CA SER A 284 26.81 31.61 -11.48
C SER A 284 26.25 30.72 -10.33
N ASP A 285 25.04 30.98 -9.83
CA ASP A 285 24.50 30.20 -8.70
C ASP A 285 24.21 28.74 -9.11
N LEU A 286 25.01 27.84 -8.53
CA LEU A 286 24.86 26.38 -8.75
C LEU A 286 23.55 25.79 -8.25
N HIS A 287 22.80 26.54 -7.48
CA HIS A 287 21.46 26.15 -6.99
C HIS A 287 20.34 26.56 -7.94
N LYS A 288 20.64 27.33 -9.00
CA LYS A 288 19.64 27.67 -10.01
C LYS A 288 19.06 26.37 -10.60
N GLU A 289 17.74 26.24 -10.54
CA GLU A 289 17.02 25.10 -11.08
C GLU A 289 16.55 25.41 -12.50
N LEU A 290 16.72 24.44 -13.38
CA LEU A 290 16.23 24.47 -14.75
C LEU A 290 15.25 23.32 -14.97
N THR A 291 14.28 23.56 -15.85
CA THR A 291 13.29 22.55 -16.23
C THR A 291 13.90 21.56 -17.20
N VAL A 292 13.83 20.29 -16.87
CA VAL A 292 14.31 19.19 -17.70
C VAL A 292 13.15 18.33 -18.14
N ARG A 293 13.05 18.10 -19.45
CA ARG A 293 12.05 17.22 -20.05
C ARG A 293 12.73 15.99 -20.65
N GLU A 294 12.42 14.84 -20.12
CA GLU A 294 12.87 13.55 -20.64
C GLU A 294 11.80 13.00 -21.57
N CYS A 295 12.00 13.18 -22.87
CA CYS A 295 11.07 12.84 -23.94
C CYS A 295 11.34 11.43 -24.48
N TYR A 296 10.33 10.58 -24.43
CA TYR A 296 10.32 9.26 -25.04
C TYR A 296 9.53 9.33 -26.34
N CYS A 297 10.24 9.32 -27.47
CA CYS A 297 9.68 9.53 -28.79
C CYS A 297 10.14 8.48 -29.79
N LYS A 298 9.63 8.55 -31.00
CA LYS A 298 10.04 7.67 -32.11
C LYS A 298 10.66 8.54 -33.20
N LEU A 299 11.96 8.44 -33.38
CA LEU A 299 12.75 9.21 -34.32
C LEU A 299 13.59 8.29 -35.24
N ASP A 300 13.84 8.72 -36.47
CA ASP A 300 14.78 8.08 -37.40
C ASP A 300 16.19 8.65 -37.11
N LEU A 301 16.91 8.02 -36.18
CA LEU A 301 18.20 8.52 -35.71
C LEU A 301 19.32 8.28 -36.71
N ASP A 302 19.26 7.22 -37.51
CA ASP A 302 20.31 6.85 -38.46
C ASP A 302 20.01 7.18 -39.93
N GLY A 303 18.79 7.66 -40.22
CA GLY A 303 18.38 8.10 -41.55
C GLY A 303 18.08 6.94 -42.50
N ASP A 304 17.65 5.78 -41.98
CA ASP A 304 17.30 4.63 -42.79
C ASP A 304 15.82 4.60 -43.20
N GLY A 305 15.01 5.55 -42.68
CA GLY A 305 13.57 5.68 -42.93
C GLY A 305 12.69 4.89 -41.99
N LEU A 306 13.25 4.28 -40.93
CA LEU A 306 12.52 3.59 -39.88
C LEU A 306 12.56 4.46 -38.62
N LEU A 307 11.51 4.37 -37.81
CA LEU A 307 11.40 5.10 -36.53
C LEU A 307 11.84 4.21 -35.38
N GLU A 308 12.94 4.57 -34.73
CA GLU A 308 13.40 3.89 -33.51
C GLU A 308 12.85 4.55 -32.24
N PRO A 309 12.55 3.73 -31.21
CA PRO A 309 12.25 4.26 -29.88
C PRO A 309 13.47 5.00 -29.33
N SER A 310 13.34 6.28 -29.06
CA SER A 310 14.43 7.17 -28.69
C SER A 310 14.13 7.89 -27.38
N ILE A 311 15.18 8.26 -26.66
CA ILE A 311 15.13 9.15 -25.50
C ILE A 311 15.83 10.44 -25.89
N VAL A 312 15.13 11.55 -25.76
CA VAL A 312 15.67 12.90 -25.93
C VAL A 312 15.49 13.63 -24.61
N VAL A 313 16.58 14.10 -24.02
CA VAL A 313 16.55 14.95 -22.84
C VAL A 313 16.73 16.38 -23.28
N LYS A 314 15.71 17.18 -23.08
CA LYS A 314 15.66 18.62 -23.40
C LYS A 314 15.74 19.40 -22.08
N ILE A 315 16.56 20.43 -22.01
CA ILE A 315 16.63 21.35 -20.89
C ILE A 315 16.11 22.69 -21.39
N GLU A 316 15.16 23.26 -20.69
CA GLU A 316 14.37 24.40 -21.11
C GLU A 316 13.88 24.21 -22.56
N ASP A 317 13.81 25.24 -23.38
CA ASP A 317 13.26 25.12 -24.73
C ASP A 317 14.24 24.71 -25.80
N ASP A 318 15.53 25.04 -25.67
CA ASP A 318 16.48 24.98 -26.78
C ASP A 318 17.67 24.02 -26.59
N ILE A 319 17.87 23.50 -25.38
CA ILE A 319 19.10 22.75 -25.06
C ILE A 319 18.85 21.25 -25.11
N VAL A 320 19.40 20.55 -26.10
CA VAL A 320 19.42 19.09 -26.18
C VAL A 320 20.59 18.54 -25.36
N ALA A 321 20.31 17.97 -24.21
CA ALA A 321 21.31 17.43 -23.29
C ALA A 321 21.75 16.00 -23.62
N GLN A 322 20.79 15.15 -24.08
CA GLN A 322 21.04 13.74 -24.37
C GLN A 322 20.12 13.26 -25.49
N VAL A 323 20.66 12.42 -26.36
CA VAL A 323 19.87 11.67 -27.36
C VAL A 323 20.46 10.27 -27.42
N GLU A 324 19.60 9.27 -27.25
CA GLU A 324 20.00 7.86 -27.33
C GLU A 324 18.84 6.98 -27.76
N GLU A 325 19.14 5.79 -28.28
CA GLU A 325 18.13 4.76 -28.49
C GLU A 325 17.57 4.31 -27.13
N ASN A 326 16.25 4.22 -26.99
CA ASN A 326 15.62 3.83 -25.75
C ASN A 326 15.97 2.38 -25.37
N PRO A 327 16.76 2.17 -24.30
CA PRO A 327 17.17 0.84 -23.91
C PRO A 327 16.00 -0.07 -23.49
N TYR A 328 14.87 0.51 -23.10
CA TYR A 328 13.66 -0.25 -22.71
C TYR A 328 12.77 -0.58 -23.92
N LYS A 329 13.05 -0.06 -25.10
CA LYS A 329 12.28 -0.17 -26.36
C LYS A 329 10.83 0.33 -26.26
N ARG A 330 10.45 0.92 -25.15
CA ARG A 330 9.13 1.52 -24.85
C ARG A 330 9.28 2.55 -23.74
N PRO A 331 8.35 3.50 -23.60
CA PRO A 331 8.35 4.40 -22.46
C PRO A 331 8.25 3.61 -21.14
N PRO A 332 9.09 3.87 -20.13
CA PRO A 332 9.17 3.09 -18.89
C PRO A 332 8.09 3.50 -17.88
N PHE A 333 6.93 3.94 -18.37
CA PHE A 333 5.82 4.42 -17.54
C PHE A 333 4.72 3.39 -17.45
N ARG A 334 4.10 3.30 -16.27
CA ARG A 334 2.92 2.49 -15.98
C ARG A 334 1.83 3.37 -15.41
N ILE A 335 0.68 3.39 -16.07
CA ILE A 335 -0.43 4.27 -15.75
C ILE A 335 -1.56 3.46 -15.12
N GLY A 336 -1.99 3.88 -13.93
CA GLY A 336 -3.13 3.32 -13.23
C GLY A 336 -4.17 4.39 -12.94
N GLY A 337 -5.38 3.97 -12.58
CA GLY A 337 -6.46 4.86 -12.15
C GLY A 337 -7.58 4.06 -11.52
N MET A 338 -8.32 4.68 -10.60
CA MET A 338 -9.45 4.01 -9.93
C MET A 338 -10.60 3.70 -10.87
N LEU A 339 -10.89 4.60 -11.82
CA LEU A 339 -11.99 4.50 -12.78
C LEU A 339 -11.44 4.66 -14.20
N PRO A 340 -10.77 3.63 -14.74
CA PRO A 340 -10.17 3.72 -16.07
C PRO A 340 -11.25 3.80 -17.15
N MET A 341 -11.07 4.70 -18.13
CA MET A 341 -11.91 4.75 -19.31
C MET A 341 -11.39 3.78 -20.39
N PRO A 342 -12.27 3.01 -21.04
CA PRO A 342 -11.87 2.17 -22.15
C PRO A 342 -11.25 2.99 -23.28
N HIS A 343 -10.16 2.48 -23.86
CA HIS A 343 -9.45 3.05 -25.02
C HIS A 343 -8.81 4.43 -24.81
N ARG A 344 -8.75 4.93 -23.57
CA ARG A 344 -8.13 6.22 -23.25
C ARG A 344 -7.03 6.05 -22.21
N VAL A 345 -6.07 6.96 -22.23
CA VAL A 345 -5.01 7.04 -21.22
C VAL A 345 -5.58 7.57 -19.91
N CYS A 346 -6.28 8.68 -19.96
CA CYS A 346 -6.98 9.27 -18.81
C CYS A 346 -8.20 8.43 -18.39
N GLY A 347 -8.38 8.29 -17.08
CA GLY A 347 -9.59 7.80 -16.45
C GLY A 347 -10.52 8.93 -16.00
N ILE A 348 -11.54 8.57 -15.21
CA ILE A 348 -12.39 9.52 -14.49
C ILE A 348 -11.79 9.73 -13.11
N ALA A 349 -11.55 10.98 -12.74
CA ALA A 349 -11.12 11.31 -11.38
C ALA A 349 -12.29 11.11 -10.40
N PRO A 350 -12.14 10.35 -9.31
CA PRO A 350 -13.22 10.17 -8.33
C PRO A 350 -13.79 11.48 -7.76
N PRO A 351 -12.99 12.53 -7.51
CA PRO A 351 -13.51 13.83 -7.08
C PRO A 351 -14.46 14.50 -8.06
N SER A 352 -14.31 14.27 -9.38
CA SER A 352 -15.21 14.88 -10.40
C SER A 352 -16.68 14.50 -10.20
N ILE A 353 -16.93 13.33 -9.60
CA ILE A 353 -18.27 12.83 -9.32
C ILE A 353 -18.85 13.50 -8.06
N LEU A 354 -18.00 13.85 -7.09
CA LEU A 354 -18.40 14.32 -5.76
C LEU A 354 -18.32 15.85 -5.59
N GLU A 355 -17.65 16.54 -6.49
CA GLU A 355 -17.36 17.98 -6.34
C GLU A 355 -18.62 18.83 -6.21
N ASN A 356 -19.59 18.62 -7.10
CA ASN A 356 -20.86 19.35 -7.05
C ASN A 356 -21.65 19.04 -5.78
N ASP A 357 -21.66 17.78 -5.37
CA ASP A 357 -22.36 17.34 -4.16
C ASP A 357 -21.71 17.92 -2.91
N GLN A 358 -20.38 18.01 -2.88
CA GLN A 358 -19.66 18.67 -1.81
C GLN A 358 -20.01 20.16 -1.71
N LYS A 359 -20.14 20.88 -2.83
CA LYS A 359 -20.57 22.28 -2.88
C LYS A 359 -21.99 22.45 -2.33
N VAL A 360 -22.94 21.60 -2.78
CA VAL A 360 -24.33 21.63 -2.31
C VAL A 360 -24.43 21.31 -0.82
N MET A 361 -23.77 20.24 -0.37
CA MET A 361 -23.75 19.85 1.04
C MET A 361 -23.09 20.91 1.93
N THR A 362 -22.05 21.59 1.46
CA THR A 362 -21.43 22.72 2.14
C THR A 362 -22.41 23.85 2.36
N ASN A 363 -23.18 24.22 1.33
CA ASN A 363 -24.20 25.27 1.45
C ASN A 363 -25.32 24.88 2.42
N LEU A 364 -25.79 23.63 2.39
CA LEU A 364 -26.78 23.12 3.35
C LEU A 364 -26.24 23.13 4.78
N LEU A 365 -24.98 22.70 4.98
CA LEU A 365 -24.34 22.69 6.28
C LEU A 365 -24.23 24.10 6.87
N ARG A 366 -23.79 25.07 6.06
CA ARG A 366 -23.71 26.49 6.43
C ARG A 366 -25.09 27.02 6.80
N PHE A 367 -26.10 26.75 5.97
CA PHE A 367 -27.48 27.17 6.22
C PHE A 367 -28.00 26.61 7.56
N ILE A 368 -27.78 25.31 7.85
CA ILE A 368 -28.20 24.68 9.12
C ILE A 368 -27.50 25.36 10.31
N GLN A 369 -26.19 25.61 10.19
CA GLN A 369 -25.39 26.24 11.25
C GLN A 369 -25.81 27.70 11.49
N ASP A 370 -26.03 28.45 10.44
CA ASP A 370 -26.45 29.84 10.53
C ASP A 370 -27.86 29.97 11.11
N GLN A 371 -28.79 29.09 10.73
CA GLN A 371 -30.10 29.05 11.36
C GLN A 371 -30.03 28.65 12.83
N ALA A 372 -29.19 27.69 13.19
CA ALA A 372 -28.98 27.30 14.59
C ALA A 372 -28.39 28.49 15.39
N ALA A 373 -27.43 29.22 14.81
CA ALA A 373 -26.85 30.39 15.43
C ALA A 373 -27.89 31.51 15.63
N MET A 374 -28.68 31.82 14.59
CA MET A 374 -29.75 32.83 14.67
C MET A 374 -30.89 32.45 15.64
N SER A 375 -31.19 31.16 15.76
CA SER A 375 -32.17 30.65 16.72
C SER A 375 -31.67 30.79 18.16
N THR A 376 -30.35 30.64 18.39
CA THR A 376 -29.72 30.74 19.73
C THR A 376 -29.41 32.19 20.11
N TYR A 377 -28.87 32.93 19.18
CA TYR A 377 -28.51 34.35 19.33
C TYR A 377 -29.47 35.23 18.56
N ARG A 378 -30.69 35.40 19.07
CA ARG A 378 -31.73 36.19 18.40
C ARG A 378 -31.33 37.62 18.19
N ASN A 379 -31.54 38.14 17.02
CA ASN A 379 -31.40 39.56 16.72
C ASN A 379 -32.48 40.35 17.44
N LEU A 380 -32.05 41.40 18.13
CA LEU A 380 -32.93 42.27 18.87
C LEU A 380 -33.14 43.58 18.10
N ILE A 381 -34.38 44.09 18.11
CA ILE A 381 -34.74 45.38 17.57
C ILE A 381 -35.00 46.30 18.74
N THR A 382 -34.38 47.48 18.78
CA THR A 382 -34.68 48.51 19.75
C THR A 382 -35.02 49.80 19.06
N LYS A 383 -35.97 50.54 19.64
CA LYS A 383 -36.31 51.88 19.19
C LYS A 383 -35.41 52.96 19.84
N ASP A 384 -34.68 52.59 20.87
CA ASP A 384 -33.82 53.50 21.63
C ASP A 384 -32.32 53.24 21.28
N THR A 385 -31.68 54.27 20.71
CA THR A 385 -30.27 54.23 20.33
C THR A 385 -29.35 54.10 21.54
N ARG A 386 -29.75 54.47 22.74
CA ARG A 386 -28.97 54.31 23.99
C ARG A 386 -28.90 52.87 24.43
N MET A 387 -29.92 52.07 24.11
CA MET A 387 -29.97 50.64 24.40
C MET A 387 -29.09 49.81 23.45
N GLN A 388 -28.76 50.34 22.28
CA GLN A 388 -27.98 49.63 21.27
C GLN A 388 -26.61 49.17 21.83
N SER A 389 -25.87 50.07 22.49
CA SER A 389 -24.56 49.77 23.04
C SER A 389 -24.61 48.75 24.21
N LEU A 390 -25.66 48.85 25.03
CA LEU A 390 -25.88 47.89 26.11
C LEU A 390 -26.25 46.51 25.62
N LEU A 391 -27.05 46.41 24.58
CA LEU A 391 -27.44 45.12 23.98
C LEU A 391 -26.30 44.48 23.20
N GLN A 392 -25.38 45.25 22.60
CA GLN A 392 -24.19 44.73 21.91
C GLN A 392 -23.13 44.16 22.87
N THR A 393 -23.00 44.77 24.10
CA THR A 393 -21.99 44.36 25.07
C THR A 393 -22.50 43.39 26.13
N ARG A 394 -23.78 42.96 26.05
CA ARG A 394 -24.41 42.05 27.01
C ARG A 394 -23.66 40.73 27.16
N LYS A 395 -23.54 40.29 28.40
CA LYS A 395 -23.05 38.97 28.75
C LYS A 395 -24.20 38.07 29.25
N PRO A 396 -24.05 36.77 29.26
CA PRO A 396 -25.01 35.87 29.91
C PRO A 396 -25.20 36.30 31.39
N PHE A 397 -26.47 36.40 31.82
CA PHE A 397 -26.88 36.81 33.17
C PHE A 397 -26.66 38.33 33.51
N ASP A 398 -26.36 39.16 32.51
CA ASP A 398 -26.30 40.61 32.73
C ASP A 398 -27.71 41.19 33.05
N VAL A 399 -27.74 42.10 33.98
CA VAL A 399 -28.94 42.85 34.30
C VAL A 399 -28.97 44.12 33.43
N ILE A 400 -29.81 44.15 32.44
CA ILE A 400 -29.97 45.28 31.52
C ILE A 400 -31.06 46.19 32.09
N TYR A 401 -30.76 47.44 32.32
CA TYR A 401 -31.70 48.44 32.79
C TYR A 401 -32.34 49.14 31.56
N GLY A 402 -33.67 49.04 31.41
CA GLY A 402 -34.41 49.68 30.30
C GLY A 402 -35.87 49.27 30.28
N ASP A 403 -36.63 49.88 29.36
CA ASP A 403 -38.04 49.58 29.20
C ASP A 403 -38.20 48.35 28.25
N PRO A 404 -38.82 47.27 28.72
CA PRO A 404 -38.99 46.07 27.94
C PRO A 404 -39.87 46.24 26.66
N GLU A 405 -40.75 47.24 26.64
CA GLU A 405 -41.61 47.53 25.46
C GLU A 405 -40.81 48.12 24.28
N ASN A 406 -39.59 48.61 24.53
CA ASN A 406 -38.72 49.14 23.50
C ASN A 406 -37.84 48.07 22.84
N ILE A 407 -37.88 46.84 23.33
CA ILE A 407 -37.09 45.72 22.79
C ILE A 407 -38.00 44.72 22.11
N GLY A 408 -37.81 44.53 20.83
CA GLY A 408 -38.47 43.51 20.07
C GLY A 408 -37.48 42.42 19.61
N GLU A 409 -37.93 41.23 19.45
CA GLU A 409 -37.16 40.13 18.80
C GLU A 409 -37.50 40.12 17.30
N VAL A 410 -36.48 39.95 16.44
CA VAL A 410 -36.71 39.65 15.03
C VAL A 410 -37.23 38.21 14.97
N PRO A 411 -38.43 37.96 14.36
CA PRO A 411 -38.92 36.63 14.25
C PRO A 411 -38.00 35.83 13.33
N VAL A 412 -37.31 34.85 13.89
CA VAL A 412 -36.47 33.88 13.15
C VAL A 412 -37.27 32.59 13.00
N GLN A 413 -37.43 32.14 11.77
CA GLN A 413 -38.00 30.83 11.53
C GLN A 413 -37.07 29.79 12.15
N THR A 414 -37.60 28.85 12.93
CA THR A 414 -36.88 27.72 13.46
C THR A 414 -36.25 26.90 12.35
N ALA A 415 -35.06 26.37 12.59
CA ALA A 415 -34.34 25.52 11.63
C ALA A 415 -35.28 24.50 10.98
N ASP A 416 -35.44 24.56 9.68
CA ASP A 416 -36.35 23.70 8.97
C ASP A 416 -35.80 22.28 8.95
N SER A 417 -36.60 21.32 9.43
CA SER A 417 -36.29 19.91 9.37
C SER A 417 -36.02 19.39 7.95
N PHE A 418 -36.44 20.15 6.94
CA PHE A 418 -36.20 19.84 5.53
C PHE A 418 -34.74 19.95 5.13
N ALA A 419 -34.01 21.00 5.56
CA ALA A 419 -32.60 21.16 5.25
C ALA A 419 -31.74 20.02 5.85
N LEU A 420 -32.06 19.62 7.08
CA LEU A 420 -31.40 18.47 7.71
C LEU A 420 -31.67 17.16 6.97
N LYS A 421 -32.93 16.91 6.58
CA LYS A 421 -33.31 15.74 5.79
C LYS A 421 -32.67 15.73 4.40
N ALA A 422 -32.58 16.89 3.74
CA ALA A 422 -31.88 17.03 2.46
C ALA A 422 -30.40 16.72 2.58
N TYR A 423 -29.76 17.19 3.65
CA TYR A 423 -28.35 16.87 3.94
C TYR A 423 -28.14 15.37 4.19
N GLU A 424 -29.03 14.72 4.95
CA GLU A 424 -28.97 13.28 5.20
C GLU A 424 -29.21 12.46 3.92
N LEU A 425 -30.15 12.90 3.08
CA LEU A 425 -30.43 12.26 1.79
C LEU A 425 -29.24 12.30 0.86
N LEU A 426 -28.63 13.49 0.66
CA LEU A 426 -27.44 13.65 -0.16
C LEU A 426 -26.25 12.84 0.38
N LYS A 427 -26.11 12.77 1.71
CA LYS A 427 -25.10 11.93 2.31
C LYS A 427 -25.30 10.45 1.97
N GLY A 428 -26.55 9.97 2.00
CA GLY A 428 -26.90 8.60 1.58
C GLY A 428 -26.64 8.36 0.09
N GLU A 429 -26.99 9.30 -0.77
CA GLU A 429 -26.75 9.24 -2.21
C GLU A 429 -25.25 9.18 -2.54
N ASN A 430 -24.44 9.97 -1.85
CA ASN A 430 -22.97 9.92 -1.98
C ASN A 430 -22.39 8.57 -1.55
N GLU A 431 -22.91 7.97 -0.47
CA GLU A 431 -22.52 6.61 -0.04
C GLU A 431 -22.88 5.56 -1.12
N GLU A 432 -24.06 5.70 -1.76
CA GLU A 432 -24.48 4.81 -2.84
C GLU A 432 -23.64 5.01 -4.12
N THR A 433 -23.36 6.25 -4.48
CA THR A 433 -22.58 6.60 -5.68
C THR A 433 -21.15 6.11 -5.59
N THR A 434 -20.48 6.36 -4.48
CA THR A 434 -19.06 5.99 -4.29
C THR A 434 -18.87 4.55 -3.85
N GLY A 435 -19.88 3.94 -3.22
CA GLY A 435 -19.76 2.62 -2.57
C GLY A 435 -18.98 2.66 -1.25
N SER A 436 -18.54 3.84 -0.80
CA SER A 436 -17.89 4.02 0.49
C SER A 436 -18.95 4.24 1.57
N SER A 437 -19.40 3.16 2.19
CA SER A 437 -20.42 3.20 3.23
C SER A 437 -19.86 3.59 4.59
N ARG A 438 -20.71 4.09 5.49
CA ARG A 438 -20.37 4.37 6.91
C ARG A 438 -19.72 3.19 7.61
N TYR A 439 -20.04 1.98 7.19
CA TYR A 439 -19.47 0.74 7.75
C TYR A 439 -17.99 0.61 7.41
N ASN A 440 -17.58 0.96 6.18
CA ASN A 440 -16.17 0.95 5.77
C ASN A 440 -15.37 2.08 6.45
N GLN A 441 -16.06 3.16 6.86
CA GLN A 441 -15.46 4.31 7.56
C GLN A 441 -15.39 4.11 9.08
N GLY A 442 -15.81 2.95 9.63
CA GLY A 442 -15.80 2.66 11.07
C GLY A 442 -16.84 3.45 11.88
N THR A 443 -17.75 4.17 11.22
CA THR A 443 -18.83 4.90 11.90
C THR A 443 -20.06 4.00 12.03
N ASP A 444 -20.37 3.63 13.28
CA ASP A 444 -21.51 2.76 13.61
C ASP A 444 -22.82 3.55 13.60
N GLY A 445 -23.77 3.10 12.81
CA GLY A 445 -25.13 3.63 12.84
C GLY A 445 -25.96 2.89 13.92
N ALA A 446 -26.63 3.62 14.79
CA ALA A 446 -27.43 3.13 15.91
C ALA A 446 -28.56 2.11 15.55
N SER A 447 -28.67 1.65 14.32
CA SER A 447 -29.69 0.71 13.83
C SER A 447 -29.21 -0.74 13.69
N LEU A 448 -28.05 -1.09 14.21
CA LEU A 448 -27.43 -2.41 14.06
C LEU A 448 -27.95 -3.45 15.07
N ASN A 449 -29.19 -3.86 14.91
CA ASN A 449 -29.65 -5.20 15.36
C ASN A 449 -29.27 -6.26 14.30
N LYS A 450 -28.04 -6.24 13.80
CA LYS A 450 -27.60 -7.14 12.72
C LYS A 450 -26.66 -8.19 13.29
N THR A 451 -26.89 -9.44 12.91
CA THR A 451 -25.99 -10.54 13.23
C THR A 451 -24.60 -10.28 12.62
N ALA A 452 -23.55 -10.80 13.24
CA ALA A 452 -22.18 -10.68 12.71
C ALA A 452 -22.09 -11.11 11.24
N THR A 453 -22.86 -12.13 10.84
CA THR A 453 -22.96 -12.59 9.43
C THR A 453 -23.57 -11.53 8.52
N GLY A 454 -24.61 -10.80 8.98
CA GLY A 454 -25.26 -9.74 8.21
C GLY A 454 -24.32 -8.54 7.99
N ILE A 455 -23.56 -8.14 9.00
CA ILE A 455 -22.56 -7.08 8.91
C ILE A 455 -21.46 -7.48 7.91
N ASN A 456 -20.96 -8.71 7.99
CA ASN A 456 -19.96 -9.22 7.05
C ASN A 456 -20.46 -9.26 5.59
N LEU A 457 -21.74 -9.59 5.36
CA LEU A 457 -22.31 -9.57 4.01
C LEU A 457 -22.41 -8.15 3.44
N ILE A 458 -22.79 -7.16 4.25
CA ILE A 458 -22.89 -5.77 3.84
C ILE A 458 -21.49 -5.20 3.55
N SER A 459 -20.54 -5.44 4.44
CA SER A 459 -19.13 -5.02 4.23
C SER A 459 -18.57 -5.58 2.93
N ARG A 460 -18.79 -6.88 2.65
CA ARG A 460 -18.38 -7.52 1.39
C ARG A 460 -19.03 -6.91 0.16
N ALA A 461 -20.30 -6.52 0.25
CA ALA A 461 -21.00 -5.89 -0.87
C ALA A 461 -20.43 -4.48 -1.16
N ALA A 462 -20.12 -3.71 -0.12
CA ALA A 462 -19.50 -2.39 -0.24
C ALA A 462 -18.07 -2.48 -0.82
N GLU A 463 -17.30 -3.49 -0.41
CA GLU A 463 -15.93 -3.70 -0.90
C GLU A 463 -15.85 -4.14 -2.38
N LYS A 464 -16.93 -4.64 -3.00
CA LYS A 464 -16.89 -5.13 -4.40
C LYS A 464 -16.45 -4.07 -5.40
N ARG A 465 -16.92 -2.83 -5.25
CA ARG A 465 -16.54 -1.73 -6.16
C ARG A 465 -15.07 -1.38 -5.99
N LEU A 466 -14.61 -1.27 -4.75
CA LEU A 466 -13.21 -1.00 -4.45
C LEU A 466 -12.28 -2.10 -4.98
N ARG A 467 -12.68 -3.37 -4.86
CA ARG A 467 -11.94 -4.50 -5.44
C ARG A 467 -11.89 -4.47 -6.97
N MET A 468 -12.95 -3.98 -7.61
CA MET A 468 -12.93 -3.76 -9.06
C MET A 468 -11.88 -2.72 -9.43
N SER A 469 -11.85 -1.58 -8.71
CA SER A 469 -10.83 -0.53 -8.90
C SER A 469 -9.42 -1.05 -8.57
N ALA A 470 -9.26 -1.78 -7.47
CA ALA A 470 -7.99 -2.42 -7.11
C ALA A 470 -7.52 -3.40 -8.22
N ARG A 471 -8.44 -4.20 -8.78
CA ARG A 471 -8.11 -5.08 -9.91
C ARG A 471 -7.70 -4.31 -11.14
N ALA A 472 -8.38 -3.20 -11.44
CA ALA A 472 -8.02 -2.34 -12.56
C ALA A 472 -6.61 -1.75 -12.39
N ILE A 473 -6.26 -1.26 -11.19
CA ILE A 473 -4.93 -0.73 -10.86
C ILE A 473 -3.88 -1.86 -10.92
N ALA A 474 -4.17 -3.01 -10.32
CA ALA A 474 -3.26 -4.15 -10.31
C ALA A 474 -2.89 -4.64 -11.71
N THR A 475 -3.89 -4.84 -12.56
CA THR A 475 -3.67 -5.33 -13.92
C THR A 475 -3.11 -4.26 -14.85
N SER A 476 -3.44 -2.98 -14.62
CA SER A 476 -2.96 -1.90 -15.48
C SER A 476 -1.56 -1.43 -15.14
N ALA A 477 -1.19 -1.28 -13.85
CA ALA A 477 0.09 -0.67 -13.49
C ALA A 477 1.02 -1.66 -12.76
N LEU A 478 0.54 -2.29 -11.68
CA LEU A 478 1.44 -3.06 -10.80
C LEU A 478 1.98 -4.34 -11.43
N THR A 479 1.16 -5.04 -12.22
CA THR A 479 1.65 -6.19 -13.01
C THR A 479 2.72 -5.75 -14.02
N GLY A 480 2.51 -4.60 -14.65
CA GLY A 480 3.48 -4.02 -15.58
C GLY A 480 4.78 -3.65 -14.89
N LEU A 481 4.70 -3.05 -13.70
CA LEU A 481 5.86 -2.69 -12.89
C LEU A 481 6.72 -3.92 -12.55
N VAL A 482 6.09 -5.00 -12.09
CA VAL A 482 6.82 -6.25 -11.80
C VAL A 482 7.49 -6.82 -13.04
N LYS A 483 6.82 -6.74 -14.22
CA LYS A 483 7.42 -7.14 -15.49
C LYS A 483 8.63 -6.29 -15.88
N ASP A 484 8.57 -4.98 -15.61
CA ASP A 484 9.71 -4.10 -15.85
C ASP A 484 10.90 -4.45 -14.95
N PHE A 485 10.66 -4.78 -13.67
CA PHE A 485 11.71 -5.27 -12.78
C PHE A 485 12.36 -6.56 -13.28
N ILE A 486 11.55 -7.51 -13.73
CA ILE A 486 12.07 -8.76 -14.31
C ILE A 486 12.88 -8.45 -15.57
N PHE A 487 12.35 -7.63 -16.47
CA PHE A 487 13.05 -7.23 -17.71
C PHE A 487 14.38 -6.54 -17.45
N ILE A 488 14.43 -5.60 -16.49
CA ILE A 488 15.66 -4.89 -16.13
C ILE A 488 16.69 -5.86 -15.54
N ASN A 489 16.28 -6.75 -14.64
CA ASN A 489 17.16 -7.78 -14.07
C ASN A 489 17.69 -8.76 -15.13
N GLN A 490 16.91 -9.08 -16.15
CA GLN A 490 17.33 -9.95 -17.27
C GLN A 490 18.29 -9.22 -18.22
N LYS A 491 17.98 -7.97 -18.56
CA LYS A 491 18.76 -7.19 -19.52
C LYS A 491 20.14 -6.78 -18.97
N TRP A 492 20.18 -6.36 -17.71
CA TRP A 492 21.41 -5.95 -17.02
C TRP A 492 21.80 -6.95 -15.94
N LYS A 493 21.86 -8.21 -16.34
CA LYS A 493 22.17 -9.34 -15.48
C LYS A 493 23.52 -9.14 -14.79
N SER A 494 23.58 -9.36 -13.47
CA SER A 494 24.83 -9.38 -12.73
C SER A 494 25.55 -10.71 -12.97
N ASP A 495 26.86 -10.67 -13.20
CA ASP A 495 27.69 -11.88 -13.32
C ASP A 495 27.90 -12.61 -11.97
N GLN A 496 27.61 -11.92 -10.87
CA GLN A 496 27.81 -12.46 -9.51
C GLN A 496 26.48 -12.85 -8.88
N PRO A 497 26.46 -13.92 -8.06
CA PRO A 497 25.31 -14.28 -7.27
C PRO A 497 24.87 -13.14 -6.36
N MET A 498 23.56 -12.87 -6.29
CA MET A 498 22.99 -11.81 -5.47
C MET A 498 22.44 -12.39 -4.17
N PRO A 499 23.11 -12.18 -3.02
CA PRO A 499 22.58 -12.59 -1.73
C PRO A 499 21.45 -11.66 -1.28
N ILE A 500 20.36 -12.21 -0.81
CA ILE A 500 19.26 -11.44 -0.22
C ILE A 500 19.53 -11.36 1.29
N LEU A 501 19.86 -10.15 1.77
CA LEU A 501 20.11 -9.90 3.19
C LEU A 501 18.87 -10.28 4.03
N GLY A 502 19.06 -11.05 5.09
CA GLY A 502 17.98 -11.51 5.96
C GLY A 502 17.30 -12.81 5.51
N SER A 503 17.81 -13.46 4.46
CA SER A 503 17.39 -14.82 4.05
C SER A 503 18.60 -15.62 3.59
N ASP A 504 18.57 -16.94 3.75
CA ASP A 504 19.62 -17.85 3.23
C ASP A 504 19.55 -18.04 1.70
N VAL A 505 18.76 -17.20 1.01
CA VAL A 505 18.53 -17.32 -0.42
C VAL A 505 19.58 -16.53 -1.19
N VAL A 506 20.30 -17.22 -2.05
CA VAL A 506 21.21 -16.63 -3.03
C VAL A 506 20.59 -16.83 -4.42
N VAL A 507 20.42 -15.71 -5.15
CA VAL A 507 19.90 -15.72 -6.52
C VAL A 507 21.08 -15.76 -7.48
N ASN A 508 21.19 -16.85 -8.20
CA ASN A 508 22.21 -16.99 -9.23
C ASN A 508 21.78 -16.27 -10.52
N PRO A 509 22.73 -15.86 -11.36
CA PRO A 509 22.41 -15.26 -12.65
C PRO A 509 21.43 -16.09 -13.49
N ASP A 510 21.54 -17.42 -13.46
CA ASP A 510 20.66 -18.33 -14.20
C ASP A 510 19.23 -18.39 -13.64
N ASP A 511 19.02 -18.03 -12.38
CA ASP A 511 17.70 -18.01 -11.76
C ASP A 511 16.81 -16.87 -12.29
N VAL A 512 17.42 -15.85 -12.89
CA VAL A 512 16.72 -14.66 -13.43
C VAL A 512 16.23 -14.90 -14.87
N ASP A 513 16.89 -15.78 -15.63
CA ASP A 513 16.53 -16.07 -17.02
C ASP A 513 15.24 -16.90 -17.13
N GLY A 514 14.47 -16.69 -18.18
CA GLY A 514 13.28 -17.46 -18.49
C GLY A 514 12.01 -16.63 -18.56
N ASN A 515 10.91 -17.31 -18.86
CA ASN A 515 9.58 -16.70 -18.90
C ASN A 515 8.90 -16.87 -17.53
N PHE A 516 8.37 -15.78 -17.02
CA PHE A 516 7.66 -15.75 -15.75
C PHE A 516 6.26 -15.19 -15.95
N ASP A 517 5.28 -15.92 -15.49
CA ASP A 517 3.90 -15.45 -15.40
C ASP A 517 3.68 -14.77 -14.04
N ILE A 518 3.00 -13.63 -14.08
CA ILE A 518 2.73 -12.84 -12.89
C ILE A 518 1.27 -12.99 -12.53
N GLU A 519 1.01 -13.51 -11.35
CA GLU A 519 -0.32 -13.51 -10.75
C GLU A 519 -0.34 -12.45 -9.65
N VAL A 520 -1.20 -11.44 -9.83
CA VAL A 520 -1.41 -10.42 -8.79
C VAL A 520 -2.48 -10.92 -7.84
N ASP A 521 -2.10 -11.11 -6.59
CA ASP A 521 -3.04 -11.43 -5.52
C ASP A 521 -3.69 -10.11 -5.05
N ILE A 522 -4.91 -9.89 -5.51
CA ILE A 522 -5.71 -8.75 -5.06
C ILE A 522 -6.29 -9.13 -3.72
N GLY A 523 -5.60 -8.72 -2.69
CA GLY A 523 -5.75 -9.11 -1.29
C GLY A 523 -7.17 -9.47 -0.87
N VAL A 524 -7.24 -10.57 -0.20
CA VAL A 524 -8.47 -11.10 0.41
C VAL A 524 -8.82 -10.19 1.58
N SER A 525 -10.07 -9.69 1.64
CA SER A 525 -10.50 -8.87 2.78
C SER A 525 -10.31 -9.63 4.10
N GLN A 526 -10.20 -8.91 5.22
CA GLN A 526 -10.09 -9.57 6.54
C GLN A 526 -11.17 -10.63 6.77
N ALA A 527 -12.39 -10.38 6.29
CA ALA A 527 -13.49 -11.32 6.39
C ALA A 527 -13.31 -12.57 5.52
N GLU A 528 -12.71 -12.42 4.32
CA GLU A 528 -12.37 -13.55 3.46
C GLU A 528 -11.13 -14.27 3.97
N ARG A 529 -10.14 -13.56 4.52
CA ARG A 529 -8.99 -14.18 5.21
C ARG A 529 -9.47 -15.11 6.31
N GLN A 530 -10.42 -14.67 7.15
CA GLN A 530 -11.01 -15.52 8.19
C GLN A 530 -11.71 -16.76 7.62
N LEU A 531 -12.43 -16.61 6.51
CA LEU A 531 -13.08 -17.74 5.84
C LEU A 531 -12.06 -18.70 5.24
N LEU A 532 -11.01 -18.20 4.58
CA LEU A 532 -9.93 -19.02 4.05
C LEU A 532 -9.18 -19.75 5.17
N VAL A 533 -8.95 -19.10 6.31
CA VAL A 533 -8.38 -19.74 7.49
C VAL A 533 -9.24 -20.89 7.95
N GLN A 534 -10.56 -20.70 8.05
CA GLN A 534 -11.50 -21.79 8.41
C GLN A 534 -11.45 -22.94 7.37
N GLN A 535 -11.37 -22.62 6.09
CA GLN A 535 -11.22 -23.63 5.04
C GLN A 535 -9.88 -24.38 5.14
N TYR A 536 -8.78 -23.69 5.41
CA TYR A 536 -7.48 -24.33 5.64
C TYR A 536 -7.46 -25.16 6.91
N ASP A 537 -8.13 -24.74 7.99
CA ASP A 537 -8.29 -25.52 9.20
C ASP A 537 -9.08 -26.80 8.95
N TYR A 538 -10.18 -26.69 8.18
CA TYR A 538 -10.95 -27.86 7.76
C TYR A 538 -10.11 -28.83 6.90
N LEU A 539 -9.33 -28.31 5.94
CA LEU A 539 -8.42 -29.12 5.12
C LEU A 539 -7.32 -29.77 5.95
N ALA A 540 -6.77 -29.06 6.94
CA ALA A 540 -5.77 -29.62 7.85
C ALA A 540 -6.37 -30.72 8.76
N GLN A 541 -7.58 -30.52 9.27
CA GLN A 541 -8.30 -31.55 10.03
C GLN A 541 -8.64 -32.76 9.17
N PHE A 542 -9.13 -32.55 7.97
CA PHE A 542 -9.37 -33.64 7.01
C PHE A 542 -8.07 -34.38 6.69
N GLY A 543 -6.98 -33.66 6.45
CA GLY A 543 -5.67 -34.23 6.19
C GLY A 543 -5.18 -35.12 7.33
N THR A 544 -5.34 -34.68 8.58
CA THR A 544 -4.91 -35.48 9.75
C THR A 544 -5.84 -36.69 10.02
N GLN A 545 -7.15 -36.52 9.89
CA GLN A 545 -8.13 -37.57 10.24
C GLN A 545 -8.31 -38.60 9.14
N ALA A 546 -8.35 -38.20 7.88
CA ALA A 546 -8.66 -39.09 6.76
C ALA A 546 -7.62 -39.06 5.65
N GLY A 547 -7.06 -37.90 5.30
CA GLY A 547 -6.20 -37.74 4.13
C GLY A 547 -4.90 -38.53 4.22
N ILE A 548 -4.21 -38.48 5.35
CA ILE A 548 -2.98 -39.25 5.59
C ILE A 548 -3.26 -40.75 5.76
N PRO A 549 -4.23 -41.18 6.58
CA PRO A 549 -4.55 -42.60 6.72
C PRO A 549 -4.98 -43.26 5.41
N MET A 550 -5.66 -42.53 4.53
CA MET A 550 -6.12 -43.04 3.23
C MET A 550 -5.04 -42.95 2.13
N GLY A 551 -3.86 -42.39 2.42
CA GLY A 551 -2.80 -42.18 1.44
C GLY A 551 -3.07 -41.07 0.40
N LEU A 552 -4.12 -40.24 0.61
CA LEU A 552 -4.45 -39.10 -0.25
C LEU A 552 -3.57 -37.88 0.00
N MET A 553 -3.05 -37.72 1.22
CA MET A 553 -2.21 -36.61 1.64
C MET A 553 -0.95 -37.13 2.36
N THR A 554 0.13 -36.37 2.24
CA THR A 554 1.37 -36.61 2.98
C THR A 554 1.54 -35.54 4.07
N PRO A 555 2.37 -35.76 5.09
CA PRO A 555 2.69 -34.74 6.08
C PRO A 555 3.21 -33.43 5.46
N LEU A 556 3.93 -33.51 4.34
CA LEU A 556 4.39 -32.35 3.56
C LEU A 556 3.23 -31.49 3.01
N HIS A 557 2.12 -32.11 2.63
CA HIS A 557 0.94 -31.35 2.20
C HIS A 557 0.30 -30.60 3.36
N LEU A 558 0.30 -31.16 4.57
CA LEU A 558 -0.16 -30.49 5.78
C LEU A 558 0.71 -29.28 6.12
N GLU A 559 2.03 -29.42 6.01
CA GLU A 559 2.96 -28.32 6.18
C GLU A 559 2.69 -27.18 5.18
N LYS A 560 2.52 -27.50 3.90
CA LYS A 560 2.16 -26.51 2.87
C LYS A 560 0.83 -25.80 3.15
N ILE A 561 -0.16 -26.52 3.68
CA ILE A 561 -1.44 -25.93 4.08
C ILE A 561 -1.22 -24.96 5.27
N GLN A 562 -0.43 -25.35 6.27
CA GLN A 562 -0.12 -24.49 7.41
C GLN A 562 0.68 -23.26 6.98
N LYS A 563 1.72 -23.42 6.16
CA LYS A 563 2.48 -22.29 5.59
C LYS A 563 1.56 -21.30 4.86
N ARG A 564 0.66 -21.78 4.01
CA ARG A 564 -0.32 -20.92 3.32
C ARG A 564 -1.27 -20.20 4.30
N LYS A 565 -1.73 -20.90 5.34
CA LYS A 565 -2.59 -20.31 6.37
C LYS A 565 -1.91 -19.14 7.08
N TYR A 566 -0.67 -19.30 7.51
CA TYR A 566 0.06 -18.26 8.23
C TYR A 566 0.50 -17.11 7.33
N ASN A 567 0.80 -17.39 6.06
CA ASN A 567 1.08 -16.36 5.07
C ASN A 567 -0.12 -15.40 4.85
N LEU A 568 -1.37 -15.88 5.06
CA LEU A 568 -2.54 -15.00 5.05
C LEU A 568 -2.53 -13.94 6.17
N PHE A 569 -1.77 -14.17 7.23
CA PHE A 569 -1.58 -13.21 8.33
C PHE A 569 -0.26 -12.43 8.23
N ASN A 570 0.46 -12.55 7.13
CA ASN A 570 1.81 -12.00 6.93
C ASN A 570 2.82 -12.48 8.01
N ILE A 571 2.60 -13.66 8.57
CA ILE A 571 3.52 -14.28 9.51
C ILE A 571 4.44 -15.20 8.71
N ASN A 572 5.71 -14.82 8.61
CA ASN A 572 6.74 -15.69 8.03
C ASN A 572 7.08 -16.80 9.04
N ILE A 573 6.71 -18.03 8.71
CA ILE A 573 6.97 -19.19 9.57
C ILE A 573 8.09 -20.07 9.04
N ASP A 574 8.76 -19.67 7.96
CA ASP A 574 9.88 -20.45 7.40
C ASP A 574 10.99 -20.66 8.45
N ASP A 575 11.17 -19.68 9.34
CA ASP A 575 12.14 -19.77 10.45
C ASP A 575 11.68 -20.67 11.62
N LEU A 576 10.38 -20.99 11.69
CA LEU A 576 9.77 -21.80 12.75
C LEU A 576 9.49 -23.24 12.33
N MET A 577 9.49 -23.52 11.02
CA MET A 577 9.28 -24.85 10.47
C MET A 577 10.58 -25.45 9.99
N LEU A 578 10.73 -26.74 10.23
CA LEU A 578 11.88 -27.50 9.76
C LEU A 578 11.99 -27.42 8.24
N SER A 579 13.20 -27.21 7.72
CA SER A 579 13.48 -27.29 6.29
C SER A 579 13.17 -28.70 5.74
N GLU A 580 12.96 -28.85 4.46
CA GLU A 580 12.70 -30.17 3.84
C GLU A 580 13.80 -31.19 4.19
N GLN A 581 15.05 -30.73 4.30
CA GLN A 581 16.19 -31.58 4.68
C GLN A 581 16.15 -31.97 6.17
N GLU A 582 15.85 -31.05 7.05
CA GLU A 582 15.72 -31.32 8.49
C GLU A 582 14.51 -32.20 8.80
N PHE A 583 13.39 -31.97 8.08
CA PHE A 583 12.21 -32.81 8.19
C PHE A 583 12.49 -34.24 7.72
N ALA A 584 13.21 -34.42 6.60
CA ALA A 584 13.61 -35.72 6.11
C ALA A 584 14.55 -36.43 7.12
N GLN A 585 15.49 -35.69 7.73
CA GLN A 585 16.37 -36.23 8.78
C GLN A 585 15.59 -36.60 10.04
N GLU A 586 14.65 -35.79 10.45
CA GLU A 586 13.80 -36.05 11.61
C GLU A 586 12.87 -37.25 11.38
N MET A 587 12.31 -37.38 10.17
CA MET A 587 11.53 -38.56 9.78
C MET A 587 12.38 -39.82 9.76
N GLN A 588 13.61 -39.76 9.23
CA GLN A 588 14.53 -40.88 9.30
C GLN A 588 14.88 -41.26 10.73
N LYS A 589 15.13 -40.30 11.62
CA LYS A 589 15.34 -40.54 13.06
C LYS A 589 14.12 -41.16 13.71
N ARG A 590 12.90 -40.71 13.38
CA ARG A 590 11.64 -41.29 13.89
C ARG A 590 11.40 -42.69 13.38
N GLU A 591 11.74 -42.98 12.12
CA GLU A 591 11.66 -44.34 11.57
C GLU A 591 12.71 -45.29 12.21
N GLN A 592 13.91 -44.78 12.48
CA GLN A 592 14.94 -45.55 13.20
C GLN A 592 14.58 -45.79 14.66
N ASN A 593 13.89 -44.81 15.28
CA ASN A 593 13.46 -44.88 16.70
C ASN A 593 12.06 -45.47 16.89
N LYS A 594 11.34 -45.84 15.81
CA LYS A 594 10.11 -46.60 15.95
C LYS A 594 10.47 -47.93 16.64
N PRO A 595 9.95 -48.21 17.84
CA PRO A 595 10.08 -49.53 18.39
C PRO A 595 9.51 -50.51 17.36
N LYS A 596 10.29 -51.44 16.92
CA LYS A 596 9.80 -52.50 16.06
C LYS A 596 8.65 -53.17 16.82
N GLU A 597 7.43 -52.90 16.42
CA GLU A 597 6.22 -53.58 16.86
C GLU A 597 6.25 -54.98 16.26
N ASP A 598 7.11 -55.85 16.78
CA ASP A 598 7.06 -57.28 16.56
C ASP A 598 5.95 -57.91 17.41
N TRP A 599 4.73 -57.43 17.24
CA TRP A 599 3.57 -58.02 17.90
C TRP A 599 3.41 -59.51 17.56
N LYS A 600 3.96 -59.97 16.44
CA LYS A 600 4.05 -61.39 16.06
C LYS A 600 5.03 -62.15 16.92
N GLU A 601 6.18 -61.57 17.28
CA GLU A 601 7.10 -62.14 18.27
C GLU A 601 6.47 -62.13 19.66
N PHE A 602 5.71 -61.09 20.02
CA PHE A 602 5.02 -60.99 21.32
C PHE A 602 3.98 -62.11 21.51
N VAL A 603 3.20 -62.43 20.47
CA VAL A 603 2.20 -63.53 20.52
C VAL A 603 2.89 -64.88 20.58
N GLN A 604 4.07 -65.07 19.98
CA GLN A 604 4.87 -66.26 20.12
C GLN A 604 5.58 -66.33 21.49
N MET A 605 6.03 -65.21 22.03
CA MET A 605 6.59 -65.13 23.39
C MET A 605 5.57 -65.45 24.45
N ASP A 606 4.33 -65.06 24.33
CA ASP A 606 3.24 -65.36 25.33
C ASP A 606 3.05 -66.87 25.49
N LYS A 607 3.29 -67.65 24.43
CA LYS A 607 3.23 -69.12 24.47
C LYS A 607 4.51 -69.77 25.00
N LEU A 608 5.67 -69.11 24.82
CA LEU A 608 6.97 -69.65 25.21
C LEU A 608 7.43 -69.18 26.62
N TYR A 609 6.91 -68.04 27.08
CA TYR A 609 7.30 -67.39 28.34
C TYR A 609 7.28 -68.33 29.55
N PRO A 610 6.25 -69.19 29.75
CA PRO A 610 6.23 -70.14 30.89
C PRO A 610 7.28 -71.26 30.80
N LEU A 611 7.86 -71.47 29.60
CA LEU A 611 8.83 -72.53 29.32
C LEU A 611 10.27 -72.07 29.42
N LEU A 612 10.52 -70.72 29.54
CA LEU A 612 11.85 -70.12 29.59
C LEU A 612 12.47 -70.21 31.00
N ALA A 613 13.78 -70.27 31.07
CA ALA A 613 14.52 -70.20 32.32
C ALA A 613 14.35 -68.85 33.04
N ARG A 614 14.38 -68.79 34.36
CA ARG A 614 14.19 -67.57 35.16
C ARG A 614 15.07 -66.39 34.75
N THR A 615 16.26 -66.60 34.29
CA THR A 615 17.21 -65.60 33.79
C THR A 615 16.76 -64.97 32.48
N GLU A 616 16.15 -65.73 31.58
CA GLU A 616 15.61 -65.26 30.29
C GLU A 616 14.30 -64.52 30.49
N GLN A 617 13.45 -64.98 31.44
CA GLN A 617 12.23 -64.25 31.83
C GLN A 617 12.55 -62.88 32.42
N ALA A 618 13.59 -62.77 33.26
CA ALA A 618 14.05 -61.51 33.83
C ALA A 618 14.64 -60.56 32.76
N GLN A 619 15.31 -61.08 31.74
CA GLN A 619 15.79 -60.27 30.60
C GLN A 619 14.63 -59.73 29.74
N ILE A 620 13.57 -60.47 29.52
CA ILE A 620 12.41 -60.05 28.80
C ILE A 620 11.64 -58.96 29.57
N LEU A 621 11.48 -59.15 30.91
CA LEU A 621 10.83 -58.13 31.75
C LEU A 621 11.67 -56.83 31.81
N SER A 622 12.98 -56.90 31.84
CA SER A 622 13.84 -55.71 31.80
C SER A 622 13.74 -54.95 30.44
N ARG A 623 13.61 -55.68 29.31
CA ARG A 623 13.35 -55.09 28.00
C ARG A 623 11.97 -54.39 27.86
N LEU A 624 11.00 -54.85 28.67
CA LEU A 624 9.67 -54.24 28.77
C LEU A 624 9.61 -53.10 29.79
N GLY A 625 10.73 -52.72 30.41
CA GLY A 625 10.80 -51.66 31.42
C GLY A 625 10.21 -52.04 32.78
N ILE A 626 9.94 -53.31 33.04
CA ILE A 626 9.42 -53.84 34.30
C ILE A 626 10.60 -54.37 35.13
N GLN A 627 10.84 -53.76 36.29
CA GLN A 627 11.86 -54.28 37.22
C GLN A 627 11.36 -55.56 37.89
N PRO A 628 12.09 -56.68 37.78
CA PRO A 628 11.71 -57.90 38.48
C PRO A 628 11.94 -57.73 39.99
N ASP A 629 10.90 -57.97 40.80
CA ASP A 629 11.00 -57.95 42.25
C ASP A 629 11.80 -59.19 42.71
N PRO A 630 12.93 -59.04 43.35
CA PRO A 630 13.80 -60.18 43.78
C PRO A 630 13.20 -61.06 44.86
N ASN A 631 12.10 -60.64 45.49
CA ASN A 631 11.45 -61.35 46.64
C ASN A 631 10.09 -61.96 46.33
N ALA A 632 9.59 -61.92 45.10
CA ALA A 632 8.32 -62.48 44.72
C ALA A 632 8.38 -64.05 44.76
N GLN A 633 7.87 -64.63 45.81
CA GLN A 633 7.61 -66.08 45.89
C GLN A 633 6.48 -66.45 44.89
N VAL A 634 6.81 -67.21 43.91
CA VAL A 634 6.13 -68.27 43.13
C VAL A 634 4.60 -68.18 42.88
N ALA A 635 3.94 -67.08 43.12
CA ALA A 635 2.51 -66.99 42.80
C ALA A 635 2.24 -65.67 42.06
N GLY A 636 2.19 -65.76 40.71
CA GLY A 636 1.61 -64.72 39.90
C GLY A 636 2.58 -63.71 39.32
N ILE A 637 3.47 -64.13 38.40
CA ILE A 637 3.98 -63.23 37.37
C ILE A 637 2.77 -62.84 36.51
N PRO A 638 2.42 -61.54 36.39
CA PRO A 638 1.31 -61.14 35.56
C PRO A 638 1.54 -61.62 34.12
N GLN A 639 0.60 -62.36 33.57
CA GLN A 639 0.68 -62.78 32.19
C GLN A 639 0.70 -61.54 31.30
N ALA A 640 1.42 -61.57 30.18
CA ALA A 640 1.53 -60.45 29.25
C ALA A 640 0.11 -59.91 28.83
N ARG A 641 -0.87 -60.78 28.93
CA ARG A 641 -2.30 -60.45 28.68
C ARG A 641 -2.91 -59.48 29.73
N ASP A 642 -2.48 -59.57 31.01
CA ASP A 642 -2.95 -58.70 32.08
C ASP A 642 -2.30 -57.32 32.04
N ILE A 643 -1.07 -57.25 31.55
CA ILE A 643 -0.33 -55.98 31.34
C ILE A 643 -0.96 -55.23 30.15
N LEU A 644 -1.22 -55.92 29.04
CA LEU A 644 -1.92 -55.36 27.87
C LEU A 644 -3.36 -54.92 28.23
N ALA A 645 -4.09 -55.72 29.02
CA ALA A 645 -5.44 -55.36 29.48
C ALA A 645 -5.42 -54.14 30.43
N ASN A 646 -4.40 -53.96 31.24
CA ASN A 646 -4.23 -52.77 32.10
C ASN A 646 -3.79 -51.52 31.31
N GLN A 647 -2.95 -51.66 30.27
CA GLN A 647 -2.60 -50.55 29.37
C GLN A 647 -3.82 -50.13 28.53
N SER A 648 -4.61 -51.07 28.02
CA SER A 648 -5.84 -50.72 27.27
C SER A 648 -6.86 -50.05 28.19
N LYS A 649 -7.02 -50.51 29.46
CA LYS A 649 -7.90 -49.83 30.43
C LYS A 649 -7.41 -48.44 30.80
N GLN A 650 -6.11 -48.18 30.86
CA GLN A 650 -5.56 -46.85 31.09
C GLN A 650 -5.78 -45.92 29.88
N GLN A 651 -5.63 -46.44 28.66
CA GLN A 651 -5.94 -45.69 27.44
C GLN A 651 -7.43 -45.39 27.33
N ASP A 652 -8.30 -46.37 27.61
CA ASP A 652 -9.75 -46.16 27.64
C ASP A 652 -10.20 -45.19 28.74
N ALA A 653 -9.54 -45.18 29.89
CA ALA A 653 -9.78 -44.20 30.95
C ALA A 653 -9.33 -42.78 30.55
N GLN A 654 -8.19 -42.64 29.83
CA GLN A 654 -7.74 -41.36 29.29
C GLN A 654 -8.67 -40.84 28.18
N LEU A 655 -9.11 -41.71 27.26
CA LEU A 655 -10.13 -41.39 26.25
C LEU A 655 -11.44 -40.92 26.85
N LYS A 656 -11.98 -41.66 27.84
CA LYS A 656 -13.19 -41.28 28.57
C LYS A 656 -13.03 -39.98 29.38
N ALA A 657 -11.84 -39.69 29.86
CA ALA A 657 -11.54 -38.41 30.51
C ALA A 657 -11.53 -37.26 29.52
N GLN A 658 -10.97 -37.46 28.32
CA GLN A 658 -11.01 -36.47 27.24
C GLN A 658 -12.43 -36.24 26.71
N GLU A 659 -13.23 -37.29 26.51
CA GLU A 659 -14.65 -37.16 26.15
C GLU A 659 -15.47 -36.40 27.21
N LYS A 660 -15.21 -36.65 28.50
CA LYS A 660 -15.86 -35.87 29.56
C LYS A 660 -15.47 -34.39 29.58
N VAL A 661 -14.23 -34.06 29.26
CA VAL A 661 -13.78 -32.67 29.14
C VAL A 661 -14.42 -31.99 27.94
N GLN A 662 -14.53 -32.69 26.81
CA GLN A 662 -15.23 -32.19 25.63
C GLN A 662 -16.72 -31.98 25.90
N ASP A 663 -17.38 -32.91 26.56
CA ASP A 663 -18.81 -32.82 26.95
C ASP A 663 -19.05 -31.64 27.92
N MET A 664 -18.10 -31.39 28.84
CA MET A 664 -18.19 -30.23 29.74
C MET A 664 -17.95 -28.90 28.99
N MET A 665 -17.08 -28.87 27.99
CA MET A 665 -16.92 -27.68 27.14
C MET A 665 -18.16 -27.41 26.29
N PHE A 666 -18.73 -28.43 25.68
CA PHE A 666 -19.99 -28.31 24.90
C PHE A 666 -21.13 -27.80 25.77
N LYS A 667 -21.33 -28.35 26.98
CA LYS A 667 -22.36 -27.88 27.93
C LYS A 667 -22.11 -26.46 28.43
N ARG A 668 -20.86 -26.01 28.53
CA ARG A 668 -20.49 -24.62 28.84
C ARG A 668 -20.88 -23.67 27.72
N GLU A 669 -20.61 -24.05 26.45
CA GLU A 669 -20.99 -23.26 25.28
C GLU A 669 -22.50 -23.20 25.10
N GLU A 670 -23.20 -24.30 25.30
CA GLU A 670 -24.67 -24.36 25.27
C GLU A 670 -25.31 -23.48 26.37
N HIS A 671 -24.75 -23.52 27.58
CA HIS A 671 -25.21 -22.66 28.67
C HIS A 671 -24.86 -21.17 28.42
N ALA A 672 -23.74 -20.87 27.75
CA ALA A 672 -23.38 -19.51 27.36
C ALA A 672 -24.34 -18.96 26.29
N MET A 673 -24.72 -19.78 25.31
CA MET A 673 -25.71 -19.43 24.28
C MET A 673 -27.12 -19.25 24.88
N ASP A 674 -27.52 -20.10 25.80
CA ASP A 674 -28.85 -19.99 26.51
C ASP A 674 -28.91 -18.72 27.39
N MET A 675 -27.78 -18.34 28.00
CA MET A 675 -27.68 -17.09 28.77
C MET A 675 -27.67 -15.85 27.85
N GLN A 676 -27.10 -15.95 26.66
CA GLN A 676 -27.19 -14.89 25.64
C GLN A 676 -28.62 -14.74 25.13
N GLY A 677 -29.30 -15.83 24.82
CA GLY A 677 -30.71 -15.81 24.40
C GLY A 677 -31.63 -15.20 25.47
N LYS A 678 -31.46 -15.55 26.76
CA LYS A 678 -32.20 -14.94 27.86
C LYS A 678 -31.92 -13.45 28.07
N ARG A 679 -30.68 -13.00 27.82
CA ARG A 679 -30.34 -11.57 27.85
C ARG A 679 -30.99 -10.80 26.69
N GLU A 680 -31.08 -11.38 25.51
CA GLU A 680 -31.79 -10.79 24.37
C GLU A 680 -33.29 -10.73 24.60
N GLU A 681 -33.87 -11.77 25.18
CA GLU A 681 -35.31 -11.80 25.53
C GLU A 681 -35.68 -10.74 26.59
N LEU A 682 -34.84 -10.55 27.59
CA LEU A 682 -35.01 -9.49 28.60
C LEU A 682 -34.82 -8.09 27.97
N ARG A 683 -33.91 -7.94 27.04
CA ARG A 683 -33.68 -6.69 26.30
C ARG A 683 -34.87 -6.35 25.39
N ASN A 684 -35.41 -7.35 24.71
CA ASN A 684 -36.59 -7.18 23.86
C ASN A 684 -37.88 -6.89 24.69
N LYS A 685 -38.04 -7.47 25.87
CA LYS A 685 -39.09 -7.11 26.81
C LYS A 685 -38.96 -5.68 27.34
N ALA A 686 -37.75 -5.24 27.62
CA ALA A 686 -37.49 -3.86 28.05
C ALA A 686 -37.78 -2.84 26.93
N ILE A 687 -37.49 -3.17 25.66
CA ILE A 687 -37.80 -2.34 24.48
C ILE A 687 -39.33 -2.32 24.26
N GLY A 688 -40.02 -3.46 24.34
CA GLY A 688 -41.47 -3.52 24.22
C GLY A 688 -42.17 -2.67 25.28
N SER A 689 -41.71 -2.70 26.52
CA SER A 689 -42.28 -1.85 27.59
C SER A 689 -42.02 -0.34 27.39
N LYS A 690 -40.93 0.05 26.76
CA LYS A 690 -40.66 1.44 26.37
C LYS A 690 -41.56 1.91 25.21
N ILE A 691 -41.82 1.04 24.26
CA ILE A 691 -42.74 1.33 23.12
C ILE A 691 -44.18 1.49 23.64
N ASP A 692 -44.63 0.64 24.57
CA ASP A 692 -45.95 0.76 25.22
C ASP A 692 -46.07 2.06 26.05
N LEU A 693 -45.00 2.49 26.69
CA LEU A 693 -44.97 3.73 27.45
C LEU A 693 -45.09 4.96 26.51
N VAL A 694 -44.36 4.96 25.38
CA VAL A 694 -44.45 5.99 24.36
C VAL A 694 -45.83 6.00 23.71
N GLY A 695 -46.42 4.84 23.42
CA GLY A 695 -47.78 4.70 22.92
C GLY A 695 -48.81 5.30 23.87
N LYS A 696 -48.68 5.08 25.19
CA LYS A 696 -49.55 5.67 26.23
C LYS A 696 -49.39 7.18 26.35
N ILE A 697 -48.14 7.71 26.17
CA ILE A 697 -47.87 9.17 26.17
C ILE A 697 -48.52 9.83 24.95
N VAL A 698 -48.43 9.22 23.75
CA VAL A 698 -49.04 9.71 22.52
C VAL A 698 -50.57 9.70 22.61
N THR A 699 -51.18 8.65 23.20
CA THR A 699 -52.63 8.59 23.41
C THR A 699 -53.12 9.56 24.47
N MET A 700 -52.33 9.88 25.51
CA MET A 700 -52.65 10.96 26.47
C MET A 700 -52.58 12.35 25.85
N LYS A 701 -51.59 12.64 24.95
CA LYS A 701 -51.54 13.88 24.20
C LYS A 701 -52.71 14.04 23.25
N GLY A 702 -53.13 12.99 22.54
CA GLY A 702 -54.28 13.02 21.64
C GLY A 702 -55.64 13.21 22.35
N LYS A 703 -55.76 12.88 23.64
CA LYS A 703 -56.95 13.13 24.44
C LYS A 703 -57.05 14.55 24.99
N ASN A 704 -55.93 15.21 25.21
CA ASN A 704 -55.95 16.62 25.64
C ASN A 704 -56.24 17.59 24.49
N ASP A 705 -55.95 17.24 23.22
CA ASP A 705 -56.29 18.07 22.06
C ASP A 705 -57.75 17.92 21.59
N SER A 706 -58.48 16.88 22.07
CA SER A 706 -59.90 16.70 21.70
C SER A 706 -60.90 17.31 22.70
N THR A 707 -60.44 17.81 23.85
CA THR A 707 -61.30 18.50 24.87
C THR A 707 -61.26 20.03 24.78
N GLY A 708 -60.44 20.59 23.88
CA GLY A 708 -60.33 22.06 23.68
C GLY A 708 -61.15 22.66 22.53
N ARG A 709 -62.05 21.92 21.88
CA ARG A 709 -62.87 22.39 20.78
C ARG A 709 -64.36 22.16 20.93
N ASN A 710 -64.92 22.54 22.02
CA ASN A 710 -66.40 22.65 22.14
C ASN A 710 -66.77 23.63 23.26
N THR A 711 -66.47 24.90 23.08
CA THR A 711 -67.22 26.01 23.73
C THR A 711 -66.90 27.28 22.97
N GLU A 712 -67.67 27.56 21.90
CA GLU A 712 -68.04 28.88 21.41
C GLU A 712 -68.97 28.71 20.19
N ARG A 713 -70.27 28.59 20.50
CA ARG A 713 -71.40 29.01 19.67
C ARG A 713 -72.60 29.04 20.60
N ASP A 714 -72.78 30.20 21.20
CA ASP A 714 -74.09 30.89 21.29
C ASP A 714 -73.81 32.37 21.60
#